data_a6187894af3c2f0c3421e2e5c3f87a42
#
_entry.id   a6187894af3c2f0c3421e2e5c3f87a42
#
_cell.length_a   1.000
_cell.length_b   1.000
_cell.length_c   1.000
_cell.angle_alpha   90.00
_cell.angle_beta   90.00
_cell.angle_gamma   90.00
#
_symmetry.space_group_name_H-M   'P 1'
#
loop_
_entity.id
_entity.type
_entity.pdbx_description
1 polymer ?
#
loop_
_entity_poly.entity_id
_entity_poly.type
_entity_poly.pdbx_seq_one_letter_code
_entity_poly.pdbx_strand_id
1 'polypeptide(L)'
;MPFKGEIGSSLLELQYLTYLDLSLFEGSETSIPKFIGSLTNLRYLNFSGCNFIGTIPYQLGNLTRLVSLDLSFNNFDKVESLMFLSHLPALKHLEMRYTNLRQTTDWLRAINMLHSLLNLHLSGCGLSVVIPPPLSLANSSKSLAIIDFCVNEFSSSIFPWLLNFNNSLLSLNLELNQLQGQIPDTFGNMIALQHLNLAFNHLEGRIPISLGNPFSLETLDLSWNNLTGEVPNLSNFSFIKELRLPMNKLNGSLTESTDLLSNLEVMDISSNSMNGVISDIHFLTLSKLRHLDISLNSFTLNLSSYWVPPFQLDILIMSSCKQLEPHFPQWLQTQKRIIHLDISNSRISDGISDWFWELPPILMYLNLSGNLICGEVQKLPFIVDNFSAIDMSSNCFHGSKPPLPPNITVLNLSGNRFSRNASNLCSISGEYLNNLDVSDNSLSGELPDCWTNWKKLGILNLANNNFSGSIPASLALLPIEALQLRNNCFSGELPPSLSNCTGLKFLDVGENRLFGTIPAWIGENLPSLIVLRLRSNRIYGSLHLQLCHLTSLQILDLSNNSISGGIPQCLSNFTAMASNSGTVEIFDNSYSYLLDPWTTKGWYKDVPYVNIVMILWKGTEREYGNTLGLVKCIDFSSNNFSGKIPGEITRLVGLLSLNLSNNQLTGVIPHSIGHLNLLESLDLSANHLSGNAGLCGEPLPNRCPGEKVARPSINRGSENTDKRVGKREIITSGFYISMGVGFATGFWGVCCSLLLYRPWRHAYFHFLDRVGSWLYVRAVISIAKLQRML
;
A
#
# COMPACT_ATOMS: atom_id res chain seq x y z
N MET A 1 -14.69 -14.02 29.47
CA MET A 1 -15.48 -12.77 29.70
C MET A 1 -14.77 -11.99 30.77
N PRO A 2 -14.48 -10.71 30.58
CA PRO A 2 -13.85 -9.88 31.61
C PRO A 2 -14.83 -9.71 32.79
N PHE A 3 -14.26 -9.65 34.00
CA PHE A 3 -15.03 -9.39 35.20
C PHE A 3 -15.42 -7.92 35.22
N LYS A 4 -16.71 -7.58 35.46
CA LYS A 4 -17.21 -6.22 35.58
C LYS A 4 -17.50 -5.89 37.03
N GLY A 5 -17.10 -4.69 37.51
CA GLY A 5 -17.41 -4.25 38.84
C GLY A 5 -16.56 -3.05 39.32
N GLU A 6 -16.73 -2.66 40.56
CA GLU A 6 -15.88 -1.68 41.22
C GLU A 6 -14.88 -2.37 42.17
N ILE A 7 -13.65 -1.85 42.22
CA ILE A 7 -12.64 -2.32 43.16
C ILE A 7 -13.04 -1.82 44.59
N GLY A 8 -13.55 -2.71 45.41
CA GLY A 8 -14.03 -2.39 46.74
C GLY A 8 -12.90 -2.21 47.78
N SER A 9 -13.12 -1.35 48.75
CA SER A 9 -12.20 -1.14 49.90
C SER A 9 -11.99 -2.37 50.78
N SER A 10 -12.79 -3.42 50.62
CA SER A 10 -12.59 -4.73 51.27
C SER A 10 -11.21 -5.38 51.01
N LEU A 11 -10.56 -4.97 49.91
CA LEU A 11 -9.16 -5.39 49.68
C LEU A 11 -8.20 -4.94 50.80
N LEU A 12 -8.52 -3.91 51.56
CA LEU A 12 -7.70 -3.45 52.70
C LEU A 12 -7.64 -4.48 53.83
N GLU A 13 -8.60 -5.37 53.92
CA GLU A 13 -8.60 -6.46 54.92
C GLU A 13 -7.49 -7.49 54.66
N LEU A 14 -6.97 -7.55 53.40
CA LEU A 14 -5.90 -8.43 52.98
C LEU A 14 -4.51 -7.85 53.32
N GLN A 15 -4.21 -7.69 54.58
CA GLN A 15 -2.99 -7.02 55.08
C GLN A 15 -1.67 -7.65 54.64
N TYR A 16 -1.67 -8.93 54.25
CA TYR A 16 -0.48 -9.66 53.81
C TYR A 16 -0.38 -9.78 52.25
N LEU A 17 -1.26 -9.07 51.51
CA LEU A 17 -1.28 -9.13 50.06
C LEU A 17 0.04 -8.62 49.47
N THR A 18 0.73 -9.48 48.73
CA THR A 18 2.00 -9.15 48.07
C THR A 18 1.87 -9.12 46.53
N TYR A 19 0.85 -9.72 45.99
CA TYR A 19 0.61 -9.86 44.54
C TYR A 19 -0.85 -9.52 44.25
N LEU A 20 -1.08 -8.51 43.43
CA LEU A 20 -2.39 -8.12 42.93
C LEU A 20 -2.38 -7.98 41.44
N ASP A 21 -3.10 -8.84 40.72
CA ASP A 21 -3.31 -8.76 39.29
C ASP A 21 -4.82 -8.66 39.01
N LEU A 22 -5.21 -7.55 38.41
CA LEU A 22 -6.55 -7.26 37.95
C LEU A 22 -6.54 -6.95 36.44
N SER A 23 -5.55 -7.43 35.71
CA SER A 23 -5.44 -7.15 34.26
C SER A 23 -6.69 -7.57 33.50
N LEU A 24 -7.07 -6.77 32.49
CA LEU A 24 -8.30 -6.96 31.69
C LEU A 24 -9.61 -6.92 32.50
N PHE A 25 -9.59 -6.37 33.68
CA PHE A 25 -10.80 -6.13 34.46
C PHE A 25 -11.55 -4.94 33.82
N GLU A 26 -12.76 -5.15 33.34
CA GLU A 26 -13.61 -4.06 32.88
C GLU A 26 -14.18 -3.28 34.08
N GLY A 27 -13.38 -2.39 34.63
CA GLY A 27 -13.88 -1.32 35.48
C GLY A 27 -14.78 -0.40 34.65
N SER A 28 -16.00 -0.13 35.12
CA SER A 28 -16.91 0.79 34.46
C SER A 28 -16.37 2.21 34.53
N GLU A 29 -15.47 2.62 33.63
CA GLU A 29 -14.93 3.99 33.50
C GLU A 29 -14.59 4.65 34.85
N THR A 30 -13.96 3.93 35.77
CA THR A 30 -13.59 4.39 37.10
C THR A 30 -12.11 4.75 37.19
N SER A 31 -11.73 5.57 38.15
CA SER A 31 -10.33 5.85 38.45
C SER A 31 -9.72 4.79 39.37
N ILE A 32 -8.38 4.65 39.34
CA ILE A 32 -7.66 3.78 40.28
C ILE A 32 -7.98 4.26 41.71
N PRO A 33 -8.49 3.39 42.60
CA PRO A 33 -8.84 3.78 43.97
C PRO A 33 -7.60 4.17 44.77
N LYS A 34 -7.67 5.35 45.46
CA LYS A 34 -6.55 5.87 46.26
C LYS A 34 -6.12 4.93 47.38
N PHE A 35 -7.04 4.12 47.94
CA PHE A 35 -6.76 3.18 49.02
C PHE A 35 -5.77 2.05 48.62
N ILE A 36 -5.58 1.81 47.34
CA ILE A 36 -4.55 0.83 46.87
C ILE A 36 -3.18 1.17 47.42
N GLY A 37 -2.83 2.47 47.55
CA GLY A 37 -1.61 2.92 48.20
C GLY A 37 -1.45 2.54 49.69
N SER A 38 -2.49 2.02 50.34
CA SER A 38 -2.42 1.53 51.71
C SER A 38 -2.03 0.04 51.80
N LEU A 39 -1.97 -0.68 50.65
CA LEU A 39 -1.52 -2.08 50.59
C LEU A 39 0.01 -2.17 50.58
N THR A 40 0.69 -1.67 51.58
CA THR A 40 2.14 -1.43 51.62
C THR A 40 3.02 -2.69 51.50
N ASN A 41 2.43 -3.86 51.61
CA ASN A 41 3.14 -5.15 51.43
C ASN A 41 3.21 -5.58 49.97
N LEU A 42 2.49 -4.90 49.02
CA LEU A 42 2.49 -5.26 47.62
C LEU A 42 3.91 -5.19 47.00
N ARG A 43 4.25 -6.24 46.30
CA ARG A 43 5.47 -6.39 45.45
C ARG A 43 5.14 -6.38 43.98
N TYR A 44 3.96 -6.83 43.60
CA TYR A 44 3.47 -6.88 42.21
C TYR A 44 2.09 -6.27 42.12
N LEU A 45 1.92 -5.33 41.20
CA LEU A 45 0.65 -4.68 40.90
C LEU A 45 0.46 -4.59 39.41
N ASN A 46 -0.58 -5.24 38.89
CA ASN A 46 -0.95 -5.20 37.50
C ASN A 46 -2.40 -4.73 37.31
N PHE A 47 -2.55 -3.61 36.62
CA PHE A 47 -3.81 -2.99 36.22
C PHE A 47 -3.90 -2.80 34.71
N SER A 48 -3.17 -3.59 33.92
CA SER A 48 -3.16 -3.42 32.47
C SER A 48 -4.50 -3.77 31.84
N GLY A 49 -4.93 -2.95 30.85
CA GLY A 49 -6.16 -3.17 30.10
C GLY A 49 -7.45 -3.08 30.90
N CYS A 50 -7.46 -2.35 32.01
CA CYS A 50 -8.63 -2.20 32.90
C CYS A 50 -9.57 -1.05 32.49
N ASN A 51 -9.24 -0.30 31.45
CA ASN A 51 -9.98 0.86 30.99
C ASN A 51 -10.15 1.96 32.08
N PHE A 52 -9.20 2.09 33.01
CA PHE A 52 -9.20 3.17 33.99
C PHE A 52 -9.11 4.54 33.31
N ILE A 53 -9.90 5.49 33.83
CA ILE A 53 -9.91 6.89 33.40
C ILE A 53 -9.39 7.80 34.55
N GLY A 54 -9.36 9.11 34.29
CA GLY A 54 -8.91 10.10 35.27
C GLY A 54 -7.42 10.14 35.47
N THR A 55 -6.95 10.33 36.69
CA THR A 55 -5.54 10.51 37.03
C THR A 55 -4.96 9.29 37.77
N ILE A 56 -3.67 9.05 37.61
CA ILE A 56 -2.94 8.05 38.42
C ILE A 56 -2.80 8.60 39.82
N PRO A 57 -3.30 7.90 40.88
CA PRO A 57 -3.23 8.40 42.24
C PRO A 57 -1.79 8.40 42.80
N TYR A 58 -1.31 9.55 43.29
CA TYR A 58 0.05 9.68 43.84
C TYR A 58 0.28 8.74 45.03
N GLN A 59 -0.80 8.26 45.70
CA GLN A 59 -0.75 7.29 46.78
C GLN A 59 -0.10 5.97 46.39
N LEU A 60 -0.02 5.63 45.09
CA LEU A 60 0.77 4.49 44.63
C LEU A 60 2.24 4.61 45.06
N GLY A 61 2.78 5.81 45.26
CA GLY A 61 4.11 6.03 45.80
C GLY A 61 4.33 5.50 47.22
N ASN A 62 3.26 5.21 47.97
CA ASN A 62 3.40 4.60 49.31
C ASN A 62 3.76 3.11 49.27
N LEU A 63 3.69 2.47 48.11
CA LEU A 63 3.99 1.05 47.91
C LEU A 63 5.51 0.81 47.83
N THR A 64 6.26 1.19 48.86
CA THR A 64 7.72 1.20 48.88
C THR A 64 8.41 -0.15 48.62
N ARG A 65 7.67 -1.24 48.79
CA ARG A 65 8.12 -2.64 48.50
C ARG A 65 7.80 -3.12 47.10
N LEU A 66 7.16 -2.29 46.28
CA LEU A 66 6.72 -2.65 44.95
C LEU A 66 7.94 -2.93 44.04
N VAL A 67 7.94 -4.08 43.39
CA VAL A 67 8.99 -4.57 42.49
C VAL A 67 8.54 -4.45 41.01
N SER A 68 7.24 -4.65 40.76
CA SER A 68 6.65 -4.60 39.42
C SER A 68 5.36 -3.81 39.46
N LEU A 69 5.25 -2.84 38.55
CA LEU A 69 4.07 -2.01 38.30
C LEU A 69 3.71 -2.03 36.82
N ASP A 70 2.51 -2.47 36.49
CA ASP A 70 1.94 -2.42 35.16
C ASP A 70 0.62 -1.62 35.15
N LEU A 71 0.61 -0.50 34.41
CA LEU A 71 -0.53 0.37 34.19
C LEU A 71 -0.88 0.50 32.70
N SER A 72 -0.39 -0.41 31.84
CA SER A 72 -0.51 -0.36 30.40
C SER A 72 -1.97 -0.43 29.91
N PHE A 73 -2.23 0.12 28.72
CA PHE A 73 -3.54 0.02 28.05
C PHE A 73 -4.71 0.53 28.88
N ASN A 74 -4.54 1.69 29.53
CA ASN A 74 -5.58 2.40 30.25
C ASN A 74 -5.87 3.77 29.62
N ASN A 75 -7.06 4.31 29.86
CA ASN A 75 -7.56 5.55 29.26
C ASN A 75 -7.44 6.74 30.23
N PHE A 76 -6.29 6.88 30.90
CA PHE A 76 -6.09 8.04 31.79
C PHE A 76 -6.22 9.35 30.99
N ASP A 77 -7.06 10.28 31.48
CA ASP A 77 -7.36 11.53 30.78
C ASP A 77 -6.13 12.43 30.68
N LYS A 78 -5.36 12.55 31.78
CA LYS A 78 -4.20 13.40 31.87
C LYS A 78 -3.25 12.94 32.97
N VAL A 79 -2.07 12.53 32.59
CA VAL A 79 -0.99 12.25 33.55
C VAL A 79 -0.05 13.44 33.56
N GLU A 80 -0.18 14.30 34.55
CA GLU A 80 0.64 15.53 34.66
C GLU A 80 2.05 15.27 35.19
N SER A 81 2.20 14.29 36.08
CA SER A 81 3.47 14.00 36.76
C SER A 81 3.62 12.50 37.06
N LEU A 82 4.81 12.00 36.91
CA LEU A 82 5.25 10.66 37.33
C LEU A 82 6.11 10.70 38.61
N MET A 83 6.20 11.82 39.32
CA MET A 83 7.06 11.95 40.50
C MET A 83 6.71 11.00 41.65
N PHE A 84 5.51 10.42 41.69
CA PHE A 84 5.17 9.38 42.69
C PHE A 84 6.10 8.15 42.55
N LEU A 85 6.61 7.85 41.37
CA LEU A 85 7.57 6.77 41.12
C LEU A 85 8.85 6.92 41.95
N SER A 86 9.28 8.16 42.21
CA SER A 86 10.48 8.42 43.00
C SER A 86 10.46 7.84 44.42
N HIS A 87 9.25 7.51 44.93
CA HIS A 87 9.04 6.90 46.24
C HIS A 87 9.05 5.36 46.19
N LEU A 88 9.32 4.74 45.01
CA LEU A 88 9.32 3.30 44.82
C LEU A 88 10.76 2.74 44.62
N PRO A 89 11.61 2.72 45.66
CA PRO A 89 13.04 2.40 45.53
C PRO A 89 13.29 0.92 45.14
N ALA A 90 12.34 0.03 45.35
CA ALA A 90 12.44 -1.39 45.06
C ALA A 90 11.97 -1.74 43.62
N LEU A 91 11.45 -0.74 42.86
CA LEU A 91 10.85 -0.99 41.55
C LEU A 91 11.89 -1.43 40.52
N LYS A 92 11.67 -2.62 39.93
CA LYS A 92 12.51 -3.22 38.92
C LYS A 92 11.85 -3.24 37.54
N HIS A 93 10.54 -3.36 37.49
CA HIS A 93 9.78 -3.47 36.24
C HIS A 93 8.66 -2.42 36.22
N LEU A 94 8.71 -1.52 35.24
CA LEU A 94 7.71 -0.49 35.02
C LEU A 94 7.15 -0.63 33.60
N GLU A 95 5.85 -0.86 33.50
CA GLU A 95 5.11 -0.93 32.25
C GLU A 95 3.95 0.06 32.26
N MET A 96 3.93 0.96 31.24
CA MET A 96 2.88 1.95 31.04
C MET A 96 2.57 2.11 29.54
N ARG A 97 2.58 0.99 28.80
CA ARG A 97 2.37 0.99 27.36
C ARG A 97 1.00 1.58 27.03
N TYR A 98 0.93 2.39 25.97
CA TYR A 98 -0.29 3.04 25.49
C TYR A 98 -1.04 3.83 26.59
N THR A 99 -0.28 4.42 27.51
CA THR A 99 -0.76 5.39 28.49
C THR A 99 -0.46 6.80 28.01
N ASN A 100 -1.44 7.69 27.97
CA ASN A 100 -1.23 9.06 27.48
C ASN A 100 -0.34 9.88 28.42
N LEU A 101 0.95 9.96 28.12
CA LEU A 101 1.97 10.73 28.85
C LEU A 101 2.44 11.98 28.10
N ARG A 102 1.75 12.39 27.03
CA ARG A 102 2.15 13.52 26.16
C ARG A 102 2.40 14.81 26.93
N GLN A 103 1.71 15.05 28.01
CA GLN A 103 1.84 16.26 28.84
C GLN A 103 2.77 16.09 30.04
N THR A 104 3.34 14.90 30.27
CA THR A 104 4.19 14.58 31.42
C THR A 104 5.61 15.05 31.16
N THR A 105 5.97 16.21 31.68
CA THR A 105 7.31 16.83 31.43
C THR A 105 8.40 16.32 32.38
N ASP A 106 8.04 15.70 33.49
CA ASP A 106 8.96 15.23 34.52
C ASP A 106 9.28 13.71 34.43
N TRP A 107 8.77 13.04 33.41
CA TRP A 107 8.92 11.59 33.27
C TRP A 107 10.40 11.12 33.33
N LEU A 108 11.30 11.81 32.62
CA LEU A 108 12.73 11.45 32.59
C LEU A 108 13.38 11.62 33.95
N ARG A 109 12.99 12.69 34.69
CA ARG A 109 13.46 12.92 36.06
C ARG A 109 12.96 11.82 36.98
N ALA A 110 11.70 11.44 36.89
CA ALA A 110 11.10 10.38 37.70
C ALA A 110 11.81 9.03 37.48
N ILE A 111 12.08 8.67 36.21
CA ILE A 111 12.80 7.44 35.83
C ILE A 111 14.25 7.45 36.38
N ASN A 112 14.95 8.58 36.27
CA ASN A 112 16.34 8.70 36.77
C ASN A 112 16.46 8.52 38.29
N MET A 113 15.38 8.65 39.06
CA MET A 113 15.35 8.42 40.52
C MET A 113 15.14 6.94 40.88
N LEU A 114 14.80 6.08 39.92
CA LEU A 114 14.55 4.64 40.14
C LEU A 114 15.86 3.84 40.00
N HIS A 115 16.64 3.74 41.06
CA HIS A 115 17.98 3.14 41.02
C HIS A 115 18.00 1.62 40.81
N SER A 116 16.89 0.93 41.11
CA SER A 116 16.73 -0.53 40.97
C SER A 116 16.07 -0.96 39.65
N LEU A 117 15.69 0.02 38.80
CA LEU A 117 14.92 -0.27 37.57
C LEU A 117 15.76 -1.08 36.59
N LEU A 118 15.20 -2.21 36.14
CA LEU A 118 15.76 -3.11 35.14
C LEU A 118 15.04 -3.01 33.78
N ASN A 119 13.70 -3.02 33.83
CA ASN A 119 12.87 -3.01 32.62
C ASN A 119 11.95 -1.79 32.60
N LEU A 120 12.00 -1.06 31.51
CA LEU A 120 11.21 0.15 31.29
C LEU A 120 10.47 0.06 29.95
N HIS A 121 9.15 -0.06 30.00
CA HIS A 121 8.30 -0.11 28.82
C HIS A 121 7.31 1.07 28.80
N LEU A 122 7.57 2.04 27.92
CA LEU A 122 6.75 3.26 27.71
C LEU A 122 6.36 3.40 26.24
N SER A 123 6.08 2.30 25.57
CA SER A 123 5.68 2.32 24.16
C SER A 123 4.29 2.92 23.98
N GLY A 124 4.09 3.70 22.90
CA GLY A 124 2.79 4.30 22.56
C GLY A 124 2.30 5.39 23.54
N CYS A 125 3.20 6.04 24.27
CA CYS A 125 2.83 6.99 25.32
C CYS A 125 2.73 8.46 24.85
N GLY A 126 3.11 8.75 23.59
CA GLY A 126 3.18 10.12 23.07
C GLY A 126 4.30 10.96 23.69
N LEU A 127 5.35 10.31 24.19
CA LEU A 127 6.48 10.98 24.80
C LEU A 127 7.38 11.65 23.76
N SER A 128 7.84 12.85 24.11
CA SER A 128 8.90 13.56 23.39
C SER A 128 10.02 13.94 24.35
N VAL A 129 11.24 14.14 23.84
CA VAL A 129 12.34 14.67 24.69
C VAL A 129 12.31 16.18 24.63
N VAL A 130 12.03 16.81 25.74
CA VAL A 130 12.45 18.17 26.01
C VAL A 130 13.83 18.03 26.70
N ILE A 131 14.90 18.46 26.04
CA ILE A 131 16.26 18.38 26.58
C ILE A 131 16.28 19.12 27.92
N PRO A 132 16.48 18.45 29.06
CA PRO A 132 16.81 19.18 30.26
C PRO A 132 18.26 19.67 30.13
N PRO A 133 18.58 20.86 30.68
CA PRO A 133 19.97 21.28 30.78
C PRO A 133 20.80 20.24 31.53
N PRO A 134 22.11 20.24 31.40
CA PRO A 134 22.99 19.20 31.94
C PRO A 134 22.85 19.07 33.44
N LEU A 135 21.85 18.33 33.86
CA LEU A 135 21.83 17.78 35.20
C LEU A 135 22.99 16.81 35.26
N SER A 136 23.85 16.97 36.22
CA SER A 136 24.87 15.99 36.57
C SER A 136 24.17 14.63 36.72
N LEU A 137 24.23 13.82 35.66
CA LEU A 137 23.64 12.49 35.56
C LEU A 137 24.37 11.47 36.46
N ALA A 138 25.05 11.94 37.48
CA ALA A 138 25.88 11.14 38.38
C ALA A 138 25.13 10.07 39.17
N ASN A 139 23.77 10.04 39.13
CA ASN A 139 22.95 9.10 39.87
C ASN A 139 21.87 8.38 39.01
N SER A 140 22.03 8.30 37.68
CA SER A 140 21.15 7.46 36.89
C SER A 140 21.28 6.00 37.30
N SER A 141 20.16 5.28 37.29
CA SER A 141 20.15 3.84 37.56
C SER A 141 21.08 3.12 36.55
N LYS A 142 22.22 2.62 37.02
CA LYS A 142 23.16 1.89 36.18
C LYS A 142 22.70 0.46 35.84
N SER A 143 21.45 0.12 36.18
CA SER A 143 20.92 -1.24 36.10
C SER A 143 19.91 -1.47 34.98
N LEU A 144 19.49 -0.43 34.24
CA LEU A 144 18.55 -0.60 33.13
C LEU A 144 19.10 -1.58 32.09
N ALA A 145 18.35 -2.65 31.90
CA ALA A 145 18.67 -3.72 30.94
C ALA A 145 17.75 -3.70 29.71
N ILE A 146 16.49 -3.33 29.87
CA ILE A 146 15.51 -3.28 28.78
C ILE A 146 14.85 -1.92 28.74
N ILE A 147 14.87 -1.29 27.57
CA ILE A 147 14.16 -0.05 27.24
C ILE A 147 13.32 -0.27 26.00
N ASP A 148 12.00 -0.15 26.15
CA ASP A 148 11.06 -0.14 25.04
C ASP A 148 10.31 1.20 24.99
N PHE A 149 10.68 2.02 24.00
CA PHE A 149 10.14 3.34 23.73
C PHE A 149 9.52 3.43 22.33
N CYS A 150 9.11 2.31 21.76
CA CYS A 150 8.53 2.31 20.42
C CYS A 150 7.21 3.13 20.37
N VAL A 151 6.86 3.61 19.19
CA VAL A 151 5.62 4.37 18.94
C VAL A 151 5.53 5.62 19.83
N ASN A 152 6.54 6.49 19.77
CA ASN A 152 6.58 7.77 20.50
C ASN A 152 7.02 8.92 19.57
N GLU A 153 7.32 10.08 20.12
CA GLU A 153 7.75 11.27 19.38
C GLU A 153 9.22 11.64 19.71
N PHE A 154 10.06 10.67 20.02
CA PHE A 154 11.46 10.91 20.37
C PHE A 154 12.28 11.37 19.17
N SER A 155 13.03 12.48 19.35
CA SER A 155 14.08 12.88 18.44
C SER A 155 15.43 12.29 18.85
N SER A 156 16.45 12.42 18.01
CA SER A 156 17.82 11.94 18.30
C SER A 156 18.48 12.57 19.55
N SER A 157 17.85 13.58 20.13
CA SER A 157 18.28 14.15 21.42
C SER A 157 18.22 13.17 22.59
N ILE A 158 17.55 12.02 22.44
CA ILE A 158 17.49 10.95 23.43
C ILE A 158 18.82 10.18 23.54
N PHE A 159 19.61 10.10 22.48
CA PHE A 159 20.83 9.28 22.41
C PHE A 159 21.83 9.55 23.56
N PRO A 160 22.18 10.81 23.91
CA PRO A 160 23.11 11.06 25.03
C PRO A 160 22.66 10.47 26.36
N TRP A 161 21.33 10.43 26.63
CA TRP A 161 20.82 9.80 27.85
C TRP A 161 20.95 8.27 27.78
N LEU A 162 20.65 7.65 26.65
CA LEU A 162 20.74 6.19 26.46
C LEU A 162 22.19 5.68 26.62
N LEU A 163 23.16 6.45 26.17
CA LEU A 163 24.58 6.09 26.27
C LEU A 163 25.11 5.99 27.72
N ASN A 164 24.36 6.47 28.73
CA ASN A 164 24.72 6.26 30.15
C ASN A 164 24.56 4.78 30.58
N PHE A 165 23.84 3.96 29.83
CA PHE A 165 23.58 2.56 30.12
C PHE A 165 24.47 1.60 29.30
N ASN A 166 25.61 2.05 28.82
CA ASN A 166 26.49 1.34 27.89
C ASN A 166 26.91 -0.07 28.36
N ASN A 167 27.00 -0.31 29.69
CA ASN A 167 27.43 -1.58 30.25
C ASN A 167 26.27 -2.47 30.73
N SER A 168 25.03 -1.98 30.76
CA SER A 168 23.89 -2.70 31.33
C SER A 168 22.76 -2.98 30.33
N LEU A 169 22.62 -2.14 29.30
CA LEU A 169 21.50 -2.24 28.36
C LEU A 169 21.66 -3.44 27.44
N LEU A 170 20.72 -4.38 27.53
CA LEU A 170 20.63 -5.59 26.71
C LEU A 170 19.71 -5.37 25.50
N SER A 171 18.61 -4.64 25.68
CA SER A 171 17.61 -4.43 24.66
C SER A 171 17.17 -2.98 24.59
N LEU A 172 17.23 -2.38 23.40
CA LEU A 172 16.76 -1.04 23.09
C LEU A 172 15.83 -1.07 21.89
N ASN A 173 14.58 -0.66 22.13
CA ASN A 173 13.60 -0.49 21.09
C ASN A 173 13.14 0.97 20.99
N LEU A 174 13.43 1.62 19.85
CA LEU A 174 13.05 2.99 19.48
C LEU A 174 12.28 3.02 18.15
N GLU A 175 11.65 1.92 17.78
CA GLU A 175 10.85 1.79 16.57
C GLU A 175 9.72 2.83 16.51
N LEU A 176 9.37 3.32 15.32
CA LEU A 176 8.28 4.29 15.11
C LEU A 176 8.42 5.54 15.98
N ASN A 177 9.54 6.26 15.78
CA ASN A 177 9.84 7.55 16.42
C ASN A 177 10.22 8.62 15.37
N GLN A 178 10.76 9.74 15.82
CA GLN A 178 11.18 10.86 14.97
C GLN A 178 12.69 11.06 15.00
N LEU A 179 13.46 9.97 15.13
CA LEU A 179 14.93 10.04 15.14
C LEU A 179 15.45 10.52 13.80
N GLN A 180 16.38 11.46 13.81
CA GLN A 180 16.97 12.11 12.62
C GLN A 180 18.49 12.15 12.70
N GLY A 181 19.15 12.39 11.55
CA GLY A 181 20.60 12.44 11.47
C GLY A 181 21.26 11.06 11.52
N GLN A 182 22.52 11.02 11.86
CA GLN A 182 23.31 9.78 11.80
C GLN A 182 23.15 8.94 13.07
N ILE A 183 23.26 7.63 12.93
CA ILE A 183 23.41 6.72 14.07
C ILE A 183 24.77 7.00 14.70
N PRO A 184 24.86 7.34 16.00
CA PRO A 184 26.13 7.63 16.64
C PRO A 184 27.08 6.43 16.69
N ASP A 185 28.34 6.61 16.34
CA ASP A 185 29.39 5.59 16.50
C ASP A 185 29.53 5.07 17.94
N THR A 186 29.13 5.88 18.91
CA THR A 186 29.17 5.53 20.33
C THR A 186 28.26 4.37 20.73
N PHE A 187 27.28 3.97 19.89
CA PHE A 187 26.54 2.74 20.09
C PHE A 187 27.43 1.49 20.10
N GLY A 188 28.56 1.54 19.39
CA GLY A 188 29.58 0.49 19.44
C GLY A 188 30.23 0.29 20.81
N ASN A 189 30.04 1.22 21.75
CA ASN A 189 30.52 1.11 23.13
C ASN A 189 29.51 0.43 24.07
N MET A 190 28.33 0.10 23.59
CA MET A 190 27.28 -0.57 24.36
C MET A 190 27.52 -2.09 24.38
N ILE A 191 28.53 -2.53 25.13
CA ILE A 191 29.08 -3.89 25.08
C ILE A 191 28.11 -5.00 25.50
N ALA A 192 27.06 -4.67 26.24
CA ALA A 192 26.04 -5.63 26.70
C ALA A 192 24.87 -5.74 25.71
N LEU A 193 24.77 -4.85 24.69
CA LEU A 193 23.60 -4.74 23.84
C LEU A 193 23.44 -5.98 22.95
N GLN A 194 22.29 -6.64 23.08
CA GLN A 194 21.90 -7.84 22.33
C GLN A 194 20.86 -7.52 21.26
N HIS A 195 19.92 -6.59 21.55
CA HIS A 195 18.83 -6.26 20.66
C HIS A 195 18.75 -4.76 20.44
N LEU A 196 18.90 -4.32 19.19
CA LEU A 196 18.76 -2.92 18.79
C LEU A 196 17.73 -2.79 17.68
N ASN A 197 16.62 -2.11 17.97
CA ASN A 197 15.60 -1.76 17.00
C ASN A 197 15.45 -0.24 16.88
N LEU A 198 15.81 0.31 15.70
CA LEU A 198 15.67 1.72 15.32
C LEU A 198 14.79 1.86 14.07
N ALA A 199 13.96 0.87 13.76
CA ALA A 199 13.12 0.84 12.57
C ALA A 199 12.08 1.98 12.54
N PHE A 200 11.58 2.31 11.36
CA PHE A 200 10.54 3.33 11.16
C PHE A 200 10.91 4.68 11.78
N ASN A 201 12.06 5.21 11.38
CA ASN A 201 12.56 6.53 11.78
C ASN A 201 13.03 7.33 10.54
N HIS A 202 13.70 8.44 10.77
CA HIS A 202 14.26 9.31 9.73
C HIS A 202 15.79 9.38 9.78
N LEU A 203 16.44 8.29 10.24
CA LEU A 203 17.88 8.20 10.33
C LEU A 203 18.51 8.21 8.93
N GLU A 204 19.66 8.89 8.82
CA GLU A 204 20.37 9.08 7.56
C GLU A 204 21.88 8.80 7.72
N GLY A 205 22.62 8.88 6.62
CA GLY A 205 24.06 8.60 6.64
C GLY A 205 24.35 7.10 6.56
N ARG A 206 25.57 6.71 6.95
CA ARG A 206 26.04 5.32 6.88
C ARG A 206 25.71 4.55 8.15
N ILE A 207 25.59 3.25 8.02
CA ILE A 207 25.55 2.34 9.18
C ILE A 207 26.96 2.36 9.79
N PRO A 208 27.12 2.73 11.08
CA PRO A 208 28.43 2.76 11.73
C PRO A 208 29.07 1.37 11.80
N ILE A 209 30.33 1.26 11.41
CA ILE A 209 31.09 0.01 11.52
C ILE A 209 31.20 -0.45 12.99
N SER A 210 31.23 0.52 13.91
CA SER A 210 31.28 0.28 15.35
C SER A 210 30.10 -0.53 15.91
N LEU A 211 28.95 -0.57 15.23
CA LEU A 211 27.82 -1.43 15.62
C LEU A 211 28.17 -2.94 15.59
N GLY A 212 29.19 -3.33 14.85
CA GLY A 212 29.72 -4.69 14.90
C GLY A 212 30.64 -4.97 16.10
N ASN A 213 31.05 -3.96 16.87
CA ASN A 213 31.94 -4.13 18.01
C ASN A 213 31.29 -4.75 19.25
N PRO A 214 29.98 -4.59 19.56
CA PRO A 214 29.36 -5.34 20.64
C PRO A 214 29.42 -6.83 20.35
N PHE A 215 30.20 -7.54 21.13
CA PHE A 215 30.33 -9.01 21.01
C PHE A 215 29.07 -9.78 21.40
N SER A 216 27.95 -9.09 21.61
CA SER A 216 26.69 -9.68 22.07
C SER A 216 25.51 -9.33 21.16
N LEU A 217 25.67 -8.50 20.10
CA LEU A 217 24.55 -8.09 19.28
C LEU A 217 23.97 -9.26 18.48
N GLU A 218 22.75 -9.66 18.82
CA GLU A 218 22.01 -10.76 18.22
C GLU A 218 20.99 -10.28 17.19
N THR A 219 20.32 -9.15 17.45
CA THR A 219 19.34 -8.57 16.52
C THR A 219 19.61 -7.10 16.23
N LEU A 220 19.61 -6.76 14.96
CA LEU A 220 19.74 -5.39 14.46
C LEU A 220 18.64 -5.11 13.46
N ASP A 221 17.71 -4.21 13.82
CA ASP A 221 16.66 -3.73 12.92
C ASP A 221 16.81 -2.23 12.69
N LEU A 222 17.13 -1.86 11.45
CA LEU A 222 17.25 -0.48 10.95
C LEU A 222 16.28 -0.22 9.79
N SER A 223 15.25 -1.03 9.65
CA SER A 223 14.26 -0.96 8.57
C SER A 223 13.59 0.41 8.49
N TRP A 224 13.09 0.76 7.30
CA TRP A 224 12.31 1.97 7.11
C TRP A 224 12.97 3.24 7.66
N ASN A 225 14.18 3.50 7.15
CA ASN A 225 14.96 4.70 7.42
C ASN A 225 15.45 5.34 6.11
N ASN A 226 16.34 6.31 6.22
CA ASN A 226 16.95 7.02 5.09
C ASN A 226 18.44 6.75 4.97
N LEU A 227 18.90 5.58 5.46
CA LEU A 227 20.31 5.21 5.51
C LEU A 227 20.90 5.02 4.12
N THR A 228 22.16 5.42 3.97
CA THR A 228 22.91 5.44 2.71
C THR A 228 24.27 4.78 2.84
N GLY A 229 24.96 4.58 1.72
CA GLY A 229 26.28 3.96 1.70
C GLY A 229 26.22 2.45 1.69
N GLU A 230 27.36 1.81 1.84
CA GLU A 230 27.49 0.35 1.79
C GLU A 230 27.11 -0.29 3.13
N VAL A 231 26.60 -1.51 3.07
CA VAL A 231 26.45 -2.33 4.28
C VAL A 231 27.83 -2.62 4.85
N PRO A 232 28.09 -2.37 6.14
CA PRO A 232 29.38 -2.68 6.75
C PRO A 232 29.75 -4.16 6.53
N ASN A 233 31.05 -4.46 6.56
CA ASN A 233 31.50 -5.85 6.49
C ASN A 233 30.82 -6.67 7.59
N LEU A 234 29.98 -7.61 7.18
CA LEU A 234 29.16 -8.42 8.08
C LEU A 234 29.98 -9.33 9.00
N SER A 235 31.24 -9.63 8.67
CA SER A 235 32.14 -10.39 9.52
C SER A 235 32.35 -9.77 10.92
N ASN A 236 32.08 -8.49 11.07
CA ASN A 236 32.13 -7.80 12.36
C ASN A 236 30.95 -8.15 13.28
N PHE A 237 29.89 -8.77 12.75
CA PHE A 237 28.64 -9.09 13.47
C PHE A 237 28.56 -10.59 13.81
N SER A 238 29.59 -11.17 14.40
CA SER A 238 29.76 -12.62 14.59
C SER A 238 28.64 -13.31 15.40
N PHE A 239 27.88 -12.59 16.22
CA PHE A 239 26.77 -13.12 17.01
C PHE A 239 25.39 -12.83 16.44
N ILE A 240 25.33 -12.11 15.32
CA ILE A 240 24.04 -11.71 14.75
C ILE A 240 23.20 -12.94 14.34
N LYS A 241 21.94 -12.94 14.75
CA LYS A 241 20.91 -13.89 14.38
C LYS A 241 19.91 -13.27 13.41
N GLU A 242 19.57 -12.00 13.63
CA GLU A 242 18.63 -11.28 12.79
C GLU A 242 19.23 -9.94 12.33
N LEU A 243 19.32 -9.76 11.01
CA LEU A 243 19.73 -8.53 10.36
C LEU A 243 18.60 -8.05 9.45
N ARG A 244 17.99 -6.91 9.80
CA ARG A 244 16.90 -6.29 9.05
C ARG A 244 17.25 -4.87 8.67
N LEU A 245 17.43 -4.64 7.37
CA LEU A 245 17.81 -3.35 6.77
C LEU A 245 16.85 -2.90 5.64
N PRO A 246 15.64 -3.47 5.48
CA PRO A 246 14.81 -3.16 4.32
C PRO A 246 14.34 -1.71 4.31
N MET A 247 13.90 -1.24 3.13
CA MET A 247 13.33 0.10 2.95
C MET A 247 14.28 1.22 3.39
N ASN A 248 15.52 1.18 2.84
CA ASN A 248 16.55 2.20 3.01
C ASN A 248 17.10 2.64 1.63
N LYS A 249 18.20 3.39 1.62
CA LYS A 249 18.91 3.82 0.41
C LYS A 249 20.34 3.26 0.37
N LEU A 250 20.54 2.08 0.97
CA LEU A 250 21.82 1.41 0.99
C LEU A 250 22.25 1.02 -0.42
N ASN A 251 23.52 1.10 -0.71
CA ASN A 251 24.11 0.81 -2.02
C ASN A 251 25.36 -0.07 -1.90
N GLY A 252 26.06 -0.28 -3.03
CA GLY A 252 27.23 -1.17 -3.07
C GLY A 252 26.85 -2.64 -3.17
N SER A 253 27.81 -3.51 -2.98
CA SER A 253 27.67 -4.96 -3.06
C SER A 253 27.63 -5.60 -1.68
N LEU A 254 27.05 -6.77 -1.60
CA LEU A 254 27.20 -7.63 -0.44
C LEU A 254 28.64 -8.16 -0.41
N THR A 255 29.28 -8.12 0.75
CA THR A 255 30.67 -8.61 0.90
C THR A 255 30.71 -10.13 0.91
N GLU A 256 31.71 -10.72 0.22
CA GLU A 256 31.90 -12.17 0.18
C GLU A 256 32.30 -12.78 1.53
N SER A 257 32.76 -11.94 2.49
CA SER A 257 33.24 -12.37 3.80
C SER A 257 32.06 -12.67 4.74
N THR A 258 31.43 -13.82 4.57
CA THR A 258 30.39 -14.29 5.50
C THR A 258 30.91 -15.31 6.51
N ASP A 259 32.21 -15.55 6.56
CA ASP A 259 32.84 -16.62 7.31
C ASP A 259 32.50 -16.67 8.80
N LEU A 260 32.01 -15.58 9.40
CA LEU A 260 31.66 -15.47 10.81
C LEU A 260 30.13 -15.41 11.08
N LEU A 261 29.27 -15.47 10.05
CA LEU A 261 27.83 -15.36 10.21
C LEU A 261 27.10 -16.70 10.42
N SER A 262 27.77 -17.69 10.99
CA SER A 262 27.17 -19.02 11.18
C SER A 262 25.91 -19.05 12.06
N ASN A 263 25.61 -17.95 12.77
CA ASN A 263 24.44 -17.83 13.62
C ASN A 263 23.25 -17.12 12.94
N LEU A 264 23.42 -16.58 11.73
CA LEU A 264 22.39 -15.79 11.06
C LEU A 264 21.20 -16.68 10.68
N GLU A 265 20.03 -16.31 11.17
CA GLU A 265 18.75 -16.98 10.94
C GLU A 265 17.85 -16.14 9.99
N VAL A 266 17.92 -14.82 10.11
CA VAL A 266 17.14 -13.87 9.31
C VAL A 266 18.04 -12.85 8.66
N MET A 267 17.96 -12.73 7.32
CA MET A 267 18.61 -11.71 6.53
C MET A 267 17.59 -11.04 5.62
N ASP A 268 17.24 -9.80 5.94
CA ASP A 268 16.38 -8.96 5.12
C ASP A 268 17.10 -7.66 4.78
N ILE A 269 17.49 -7.52 3.51
CA ILE A 269 18.15 -6.34 2.94
C ILE A 269 17.34 -5.78 1.77
N SER A 270 16.07 -6.13 1.69
CA SER A 270 15.18 -5.81 0.59
C SER A 270 14.93 -4.30 0.43
N SER A 271 14.39 -3.92 -0.71
CA SER A 271 13.99 -2.52 -0.97
C SER A 271 15.09 -1.50 -0.68
N ASN A 272 16.25 -1.72 -1.33
CA ASN A 272 17.42 -0.84 -1.28
C ASN A 272 17.94 -0.54 -2.69
N SER A 273 19.09 0.12 -2.78
CA SER A 273 19.80 0.39 -4.06
C SER A 273 21.06 -0.47 -4.21
N MET A 274 21.10 -1.62 -3.55
CA MET A 274 22.26 -2.52 -3.57
C MET A 274 22.40 -3.20 -4.94
N ASN A 275 23.63 -3.53 -5.29
CA ASN A 275 23.97 -4.11 -6.58
C ASN A 275 25.12 -5.13 -6.44
N GLY A 276 25.59 -5.65 -7.56
CA GLY A 276 26.67 -6.64 -7.59
C GLY A 276 26.18 -8.03 -7.90
N VAL A 277 27.07 -8.98 -7.85
CA VAL A 277 26.79 -10.39 -8.11
C VAL A 277 26.75 -11.15 -6.80
N ILE A 278 25.64 -11.82 -6.53
CA ILE A 278 25.50 -12.75 -5.43
C ILE A 278 25.79 -14.17 -5.97
N SER A 279 26.75 -14.84 -5.37
CA SER A 279 27.14 -16.22 -5.70
C SER A 279 27.03 -17.14 -4.47
N ASP A 280 27.23 -18.43 -4.67
CA ASP A 280 27.26 -19.44 -3.62
C ASP A 280 28.26 -19.13 -2.49
N ILE A 281 29.36 -18.42 -2.78
CA ILE A 281 30.36 -18.01 -1.78
C ILE A 281 29.73 -17.17 -0.67
N HIS A 282 28.78 -16.31 -0.98
CA HIS A 282 28.10 -15.44 0.00
C HIS A 282 27.26 -16.22 1.04
N PHE A 283 27.01 -17.48 0.79
CA PHE A 283 26.11 -18.30 1.60
C PHE A 283 26.79 -19.50 2.28
N LEU A 284 28.09 -19.72 2.06
CA LEU A 284 28.77 -20.96 2.47
C LEU A 284 28.67 -21.28 3.96
N THR A 285 28.64 -20.27 4.82
CA THR A 285 28.66 -20.43 6.28
C THR A 285 27.29 -20.29 6.94
N LEU A 286 26.27 -19.88 6.19
CA LEU A 286 24.95 -19.52 6.72
C LEU A 286 24.07 -20.73 7.03
N SER A 287 24.58 -21.71 7.78
CA SER A 287 23.90 -22.99 8.00
C SER A 287 22.58 -22.91 8.78
N LYS A 288 22.32 -21.79 9.51
CA LYS A 288 21.10 -21.57 10.29
C LYS A 288 20.08 -20.68 9.60
N LEU A 289 20.40 -20.20 8.36
CA LEU A 289 19.52 -19.26 7.67
C LEU A 289 18.17 -19.91 7.36
N ARG A 290 17.09 -19.20 7.74
CA ARG A 290 15.70 -19.62 7.58
C ARG A 290 14.88 -18.60 6.80
N HIS A 291 15.26 -17.33 6.85
CA HIS A 291 14.59 -16.25 6.15
C HIS A 291 15.63 -15.46 5.35
N LEU A 292 15.44 -15.41 4.04
CA LEU A 292 16.24 -14.61 3.10
C LEU A 292 15.34 -13.72 2.26
N ASP A 293 15.47 -12.40 2.44
CA ASP A 293 14.86 -11.40 1.56
C ASP A 293 15.91 -10.44 1.01
N ILE A 294 16.16 -10.54 -0.31
CA ILE A 294 17.06 -9.66 -1.06
C ILE A 294 16.33 -8.89 -2.16
N SER A 295 15.01 -8.93 -2.14
CA SER A 295 14.13 -8.38 -3.19
C SER A 295 14.27 -6.87 -3.36
N LEU A 296 13.75 -6.36 -4.48
CA LEU A 296 13.72 -4.92 -4.80
C LEU A 296 15.10 -4.27 -4.67
N ASN A 297 16.12 -4.95 -5.21
CA ASN A 297 17.50 -4.47 -5.34
C ASN A 297 18.00 -4.64 -6.78
N SER A 298 19.24 -4.26 -7.05
CA SER A 298 19.85 -4.42 -8.36
C SER A 298 20.85 -5.58 -8.41
N PHE A 299 20.65 -6.61 -7.61
CA PHE A 299 21.50 -7.79 -7.59
C PHE A 299 21.36 -8.64 -8.86
N THR A 300 22.47 -9.26 -9.25
CA THR A 300 22.50 -10.35 -10.22
C THR A 300 22.89 -11.62 -9.46
N LEU A 301 22.08 -12.67 -9.56
CA LEU A 301 22.44 -13.96 -8.98
C LEU A 301 23.21 -14.80 -9.99
N ASN A 302 24.31 -15.39 -9.52
CA ASN A 302 25.14 -16.33 -10.27
C ASN A 302 25.48 -17.51 -9.34
N LEU A 303 24.52 -18.40 -9.20
CA LEU A 303 24.62 -19.58 -8.34
C LEU A 303 24.95 -20.79 -9.21
N SER A 304 25.84 -21.66 -8.73
CA SER A 304 26.17 -22.89 -9.46
C SER A 304 24.94 -23.80 -9.59
N SER A 305 24.72 -24.36 -10.77
CA SER A 305 23.59 -25.25 -11.04
C SER A 305 23.58 -26.52 -10.15
N TYR A 306 24.72 -26.90 -9.60
CA TYR A 306 24.87 -28.02 -8.68
C TYR A 306 25.02 -27.59 -7.23
N TRP A 307 24.86 -26.30 -6.93
CA TRP A 307 24.99 -25.79 -5.58
C TRP A 307 23.91 -26.37 -4.66
N VAL A 308 24.36 -26.86 -3.50
CA VAL A 308 23.50 -27.30 -2.42
C VAL A 308 23.69 -26.33 -1.26
N PRO A 309 22.67 -25.51 -0.95
CA PRO A 309 22.75 -24.58 0.17
C PRO A 309 23.00 -25.30 1.50
N PRO A 310 23.83 -24.74 2.39
CA PRO A 310 24.05 -25.32 3.74
C PRO A 310 22.84 -25.16 4.68
N PHE A 311 21.78 -24.46 4.26
CA PHE A 311 20.61 -24.08 5.05
C PHE A 311 19.32 -24.70 4.50
N GLN A 312 18.25 -24.56 5.32
CA GLN A 312 16.87 -24.87 4.94
C GLN A 312 15.98 -23.66 5.22
N LEU A 313 15.56 -22.97 4.17
CA LEU A 313 14.74 -21.78 4.29
C LEU A 313 13.27 -22.13 4.60
N ASP A 314 12.66 -21.32 5.44
CA ASP A 314 11.22 -21.24 5.61
C ASP A 314 10.65 -20.14 4.67
N ILE A 315 11.37 -19.00 4.51
CA ILE A 315 10.98 -17.84 3.71
C ILE A 315 12.10 -17.50 2.73
N LEU A 316 11.76 -17.40 1.46
CA LEU A 316 12.64 -16.94 0.39
C LEU A 316 11.94 -15.89 -0.47
N ILE A 317 12.49 -14.67 -0.50
CA ILE A 317 12.01 -13.56 -1.31
C ILE A 317 13.19 -13.00 -2.12
N MET A 318 13.13 -13.17 -3.44
CA MET A 318 14.14 -12.69 -4.40
C MET A 318 13.46 -11.93 -5.55
N SER A 319 12.29 -11.36 -5.30
CA SER A 319 11.51 -10.67 -6.32
C SER A 319 12.18 -9.38 -6.78
N SER A 320 11.96 -9.03 -8.04
CA SER A 320 12.46 -7.77 -8.62
C SER A 320 13.97 -7.56 -8.48
N CYS A 321 14.75 -8.61 -8.50
CA CYS A 321 16.20 -8.56 -8.69
C CYS A 321 16.52 -8.29 -10.17
N LYS A 322 17.68 -7.67 -10.47
CA LYS A 322 18.04 -7.26 -11.82
C LYS A 322 18.09 -8.44 -12.78
N GLN A 323 18.60 -9.57 -12.34
CA GLN A 323 18.63 -10.82 -13.06
C GLN A 323 18.85 -11.99 -12.09
N LEU A 324 17.82 -12.84 -11.92
CA LEU A 324 18.06 -14.25 -11.64
C LEU A 324 18.64 -14.88 -12.91
N GLU A 325 19.38 -15.98 -12.81
CA GLU A 325 19.73 -16.77 -14.00
C GLU A 325 18.46 -16.98 -14.83
N PRO A 326 18.53 -17.04 -16.19
CA PRO A 326 17.34 -17.26 -16.99
C PRO A 326 16.65 -18.59 -16.68
N HIS A 327 17.32 -19.45 -15.94
CA HIS A 327 16.86 -20.78 -15.54
C HIS A 327 16.13 -20.77 -14.20
N PHE A 328 15.12 -21.63 -14.10
CA PHE A 328 14.43 -21.83 -12.83
C PHE A 328 15.41 -22.41 -11.79
N PRO A 329 15.52 -21.83 -10.57
CA PRO A 329 16.57 -22.14 -9.60
C PRO A 329 16.53 -23.60 -9.14
N GLN A 330 17.43 -24.44 -9.64
CA GLN A 330 17.46 -25.90 -9.36
C GLN A 330 17.75 -26.21 -7.89
N TRP A 331 18.52 -25.39 -7.20
CA TRP A 331 18.86 -25.57 -5.79
C TRP A 331 17.63 -25.54 -4.86
N LEU A 332 16.51 -24.95 -5.29
CA LEU A 332 15.25 -24.99 -4.56
C LEU A 332 14.75 -26.42 -4.31
N GLN A 333 15.15 -27.38 -5.17
CA GLN A 333 14.80 -28.79 -4.95
C GLN A 333 15.28 -29.34 -3.61
N THR A 334 16.34 -28.76 -3.05
CA THR A 334 16.92 -29.18 -1.77
C THR A 334 16.17 -28.58 -0.57
N GLN A 335 15.33 -27.56 -0.78
CA GLN A 335 14.64 -26.81 0.25
C GLN A 335 13.29 -27.47 0.60
N LYS A 336 13.26 -28.22 1.70
CA LYS A 336 12.08 -29.01 2.10
C LYS A 336 11.16 -28.30 3.11
N ARG A 337 11.53 -27.08 3.52
CA ARG A 337 10.84 -26.34 4.58
C ARG A 337 10.18 -25.04 4.11
N ILE A 338 10.30 -24.68 2.82
CA ILE A 338 9.77 -23.43 2.28
C ILE A 338 8.25 -23.39 2.46
N ILE A 339 7.79 -22.39 3.22
CA ILE A 339 6.39 -22.04 3.39
C ILE A 339 6.02 -20.79 2.59
N HIS A 340 7.03 -19.93 2.26
CA HIS A 340 6.87 -18.70 1.50
C HIS A 340 7.94 -18.60 0.43
N LEU A 341 7.52 -18.53 -0.84
CA LEU A 341 8.40 -18.39 -2.00
C LEU A 341 7.92 -17.25 -2.90
N ASP A 342 8.74 -16.22 -3.04
CA ASP A 342 8.53 -15.12 -4.00
C ASP A 342 9.79 -14.93 -4.86
N ILE A 343 9.67 -15.29 -6.14
CA ILE A 343 10.68 -15.06 -7.18
C ILE A 343 10.08 -14.31 -8.36
N SER A 344 9.10 -13.45 -8.08
CA SER A 344 8.41 -12.66 -9.09
C SER A 344 9.32 -11.59 -9.71
N ASN A 345 8.96 -11.14 -10.91
CA ASN A 345 9.63 -10.03 -11.60
C ASN A 345 11.15 -10.22 -11.78
N SER A 346 11.60 -11.46 -11.97
CA SER A 346 13.02 -11.83 -11.92
C SER A 346 13.56 -12.32 -13.27
N ARG A 347 12.77 -12.17 -14.35
CA ARG A 347 13.11 -12.51 -15.74
C ARG A 347 13.44 -13.99 -15.98
N ILE A 348 12.93 -14.89 -15.17
CA ILE A 348 13.04 -16.33 -15.37
C ILE A 348 12.29 -16.69 -16.64
N SER A 349 12.93 -17.43 -17.57
CA SER A 349 12.37 -17.77 -18.89
C SER A 349 12.20 -19.28 -19.13
N ASP A 350 12.71 -20.10 -18.22
CA ASP A 350 12.57 -21.55 -18.34
C ASP A 350 11.18 -22.04 -17.90
N GLY A 351 10.82 -23.25 -18.37
CA GLY A 351 9.72 -23.99 -17.77
C GLY A 351 10.03 -24.45 -16.36
N ILE A 352 8.98 -24.63 -15.56
CA ILE A 352 9.11 -25.20 -14.22
C ILE A 352 9.39 -26.70 -14.34
N SER A 353 10.45 -27.15 -13.68
CA SER A 353 10.82 -28.57 -13.64
C SER A 353 9.80 -29.39 -12.82
N ASP A 354 9.61 -30.65 -13.19
CA ASP A 354 8.61 -31.55 -12.56
C ASP A 354 8.80 -31.69 -11.05
N TRP A 355 10.04 -31.69 -10.55
CA TRP A 355 10.34 -31.77 -9.12
C TRP A 355 9.70 -30.65 -8.29
N PHE A 356 9.47 -29.48 -8.90
CA PHE A 356 8.87 -28.34 -8.16
C PHE A 356 7.43 -28.63 -7.74
N TRP A 357 6.69 -29.33 -8.61
CA TRP A 357 5.31 -29.72 -8.31
C TRP A 357 5.21 -30.86 -7.30
N GLU A 358 6.34 -31.48 -6.99
CA GLU A 358 6.50 -32.54 -5.99
C GLU A 358 7.03 -32.02 -4.65
N LEU A 359 7.21 -30.71 -4.49
CA LEU A 359 7.59 -30.12 -3.22
C LEU A 359 6.62 -30.52 -2.10
N PRO A 360 7.09 -30.60 -0.83
CA PRO A 360 6.22 -30.90 0.31
C PRO A 360 5.00 -29.97 0.33
N PRO A 361 3.82 -30.47 0.72
CA PRO A 361 2.58 -29.68 0.72
C PRO A 361 2.50 -28.74 1.94
N ILE A 362 3.50 -27.88 2.12
CA ILE A 362 3.61 -26.93 3.22
C ILE A 362 3.64 -25.46 2.74
N LEU A 363 3.63 -25.27 1.43
CA LEU A 363 3.71 -23.94 0.86
C LEU A 363 2.42 -23.17 1.16
N MET A 364 2.55 -21.99 1.77
CA MET A 364 1.44 -21.07 2.10
C MET A 364 1.34 -19.91 1.11
N TYR A 365 2.47 -19.45 0.60
CA TYR A 365 2.54 -18.38 -0.38
C TYR A 365 3.50 -18.73 -1.50
N LEU A 366 3.00 -18.61 -2.74
CA LEU A 366 3.78 -18.78 -3.96
C LEU A 366 3.56 -17.60 -4.90
N ASN A 367 4.62 -16.86 -5.20
CA ASN A 367 4.59 -15.81 -6.20
C ASN A 367 5.66 -16.04 -7.28
N LEU A 368 5.20 -16.34 -8.49
CA LEU A 368 6.03 -16.51 -9.70
C LEU A 368 5.70 -15.42 -10.74
N SER A 369 4.92 -14.41 -10.37
CA SER A 369 4.35 -13.44 -11.32
C SER A 369 5.42 -12.59 -12.02
N GLY A 370 5.05 -12.02 -13.18
CA GLY A 370 5.92 -11.08 -13.88
C GLY A 370 7.21 -11.69 -14.43
N ASN A 371 7.21 -12.98 -14.76
CA ASN A 371 8.33 -13.68 -15.38
C ASN A 371 8.03 -14.04 -16.86
N LEU A 372 8.85 -14.86 -17.47
CA LEU A 372 8.67 -15.41 -18.82
C LEU A 372 8.52 -16.94 -18.76
N ILE A 373 8.02 -17.47 -17.66
CA ILE A 373 7.92 -18.90 -17.41
C ILE A 373 6.82 -19.50 -18.31
N CYS A 374 7.19 -20.52 -19.07
CA CYS A 374 6.30 -21.20 -20.02
C CYS A 374 6.10 -22.66 -19.62
N GLY A 375 5.01 -23.25 -20.08
CA GLY A 375 4.71 -24.66 -19.90
C GLY A 375 3.29 -24.90 -19.40
N GLU A 376 2.94 -26.16 -19.24
CA GLU A 376 1.68 -26.56 -18.64
C GLU A 376 1.83 -26.70 -17.13
N VAL A 377 0.85 -26.21 -16.39
CA VAL A 377 0.78 -26.40 -14.94
C VAL A 377 0.07 -27.71 -14.64
N GLN A 378 0.82 -28.72 -14.27
CA GLN A 378 0.28 -30.08 -14.06
C GLN A 378 -0.46 -30.17 -12.72
N LYS A 379 0.12 -29.60 -11.66
CA LYS A 379 -0.40 -29.66 -10.30
C LYS A 379 0.07 -28.43 -9.53
N LEU A 380 -0.77 -27.82 -8.76
CA LEU A 380 -0.34 -26.76 -7.85
C LEU A 380 0.20 -27.39 -6.54
N PRO A 381 1.29 -26.85 -5.95
CA PRO A 381 1.78 -27.38 -4.68
C PRO A 381 0.68 -27.26 -3.62
N PHE A 382 0.46 -28.34 -2.89
CA PHE A 382 -0.61 -28.41 -1.90
C PHE A 382 -0.28 -27.54 -0.69
N ILE A 383 -1.28 -26.86 -0.22
CA ILE A 383 -1.22 -25.96 0.92
C ILE A 383 -2.10 -26.55 2.02
N VAL A 384 -1.52 -26.71 3.20
CA VAL A 384 -2.17 -27.41 4.31
C VAL A 384 -3.06 -26.48 5.13
N ASP A 385 -2.82 -25.17 5.09
CA ASP A 385 -3.48 -24.19 5.94
C ASP A 385 -4.53 -23.32 5.22
N ASN A 386 -5.44 -22.70 5.99
CA ASN A 386 -6.60 -21.94 5.52
C ASN A 386 -6.27 -20.56 4.93
N PHE A 387 -5.00 -20.21 4.81
CA PHE A 387 -4.55 -18.89 4.33
C PHE A 387 -3.45 -19.07 3.29
N SER A 388 -3.82 -19.36 2.07
CA SER A 388 -2.85 -19.62 1.04
C SER A 388 -3.11 -18.79 -0.21
N ALA A 389 -2.03 -18.21 -0.74
CA ALA A 389 -2.05 -17.40 -1.94
C ALA A 389 -1.10 -17.93 -3.00
N ILE A 390 -1.59 -18.02 -4.24
CA ILE A 390 -0.79 -18.35 -5.40
C ILE A 390 -0.95 -17.23 -6.43
N ASP A 391 0.16 -16.61 -6.81
CA ASP A 391 0.25 -15.68 -7.91
C ASP A 391 1.23 -16.19 -8.98
N MET A 392 0.69 -16.53 -10.14
CA MET A 392 1.44 -16.95 -11.33
C MET A 392 1.15 -16.02 -12.52
N SER A 393 0.65 -14.82 -12.25
CA SER A 393 0.22 -13.87 -13.26
C SER A 393 1.37 -13.38 -14.14
N SER A 394 1.02 -12.83 -15.31
CA SER A 394 2.00 -12.21 -16.21
C SER A 394 3.17 -13.12 -16.56
N ASN A 395 2.84 -14.30 -17.10
CA ASN A 395 3.76 -15.32 -17.59
C ASN A 395 3.31 -15.85 -18.96
N CYS A 396 3.84 -16.95 -19.40
CA CYS A 396 3.38 -17.63 -20.62
C CYS A 396 2.87 -19.07 -20.40
N PHE A 397 2.34 -19.36 -19.22
CA PHE A 397 1.71 -20.63 -18.93
C PHE A 397 0.54 -20.89 -19.87
N HIS A 398 0.41 -22.15 -20.32
CA HIS A 398 -0.60 -22.55 -21.28
C HIS A 398 -1.29 -23.86 -20.87
N GLY A 399 -2.18 -24.35 -21.70
CA GLY A 399 -2.91 -25.58 -21.43
C GLY A 399 -4.23 -25.34 -20.70
N SER A 400 -4.67 -26.35 -19.97
CA SER A 400 -5.85 -26.23 -19.11
C SER A 400 -5.49 -25.58 -17.80
N LYS A 401 -6.47 -24.86 -17.21
CA LYS A 401 -6.36 -24.40 -15.82
C LYS A 401 -5.98 -25.59 -14.92
N PRO A 402 -4.96 -25.45 -14.05
CA PRO A 402 -4.59 -26.51 -13.12
C PRO A 402 -5.72 -26.81 -12.11
N PRO A 403 -5.81 -28.04 -11.57
CA PRO A 403 -6.68 -28.31 -10.46
C PRO A 403 -6.29 -27.43 -9.28
N LEU A 404 -7.28 -26.77 -8.65
CA LEU A 404 -7.01 -25.90 -7.49
C LEU A 404 -6.85 -26.73 -6.22
N PRO A 405 -5.93 -26.32 -5.35
CA PRO A 405 -5.87 -26.87 -3.99
C PRO A 405 -7.16 -26.52 -3.22
N PRO A 406 -7.68 -27.44 -2.38
CA PRO A 406 -8.96 -27.22 -1.70
C PRO A 406 -8.96 -26.04 -0.71
N ASN A 407 -7.82 -25.66 -0.18
CA ASN A 407 -7.68 -24.65 0.87
C ASN A 407 -7.13 -23.30 0.38
N ILE A 408 -7.11 -23.08 -0.93
CA ILE A 408 -6.60 -21.82 -1.49
C ILE A 408 -7.56 -20.66 -1.19
N THR A 409 -6.99 -19.52 -0.80
CA THR A 409 -7.74 -18.29 -0.51
C THR A 409 -7.60 -17.28 -1.65
N VAL A 410 -6.43 -17.14 -2.23
CA VAL A 410 -6.16 -16.25 -3.37
C VAL A 410 -5.51 -17.02 -4.51
N LEU A 411 -6.06 -16.87 -5.69
CA LEU A 411 -5.50 -17.42 -6.92
C LEU A 411 -5.47 -16.36 -8.00
N ASN A 412 -4.27 -16.01 -8.46
CA ASN A 412 -4.04 -15.13 -9.59
C ASN A 412 -3.31 -15.88 -10.70
N LEU A 413 -3.98 -16.09 -11.83
CA LEU A 413 -3.46 -16.69 -13.07
C LEU A 413 -3.55 -15.72 -14.24
N SER A 414 -3.78 -14.44 -14.00
CA SER A 414 -4.00 -13.43 -15.04
C SER A 414 -2.78 -13.24 -15.93
N GLY A 415 -3.00 -12.71 -17.15
CA GLY A 415 -1.90 -12.39 -18.06
C GLY A 415 -1.09 -13.62 -18.52
N ASN A 416 -1.76 -14.71 -18.86
CA ASN A 416 -1.17 -15.95 -19.31
C ASN A 416 -1.77 -16.41 -20.66
N ARG A 417 -1.53 -17.66 -21.04
CA ARG A 417 -2.05 -18.27 -22.27
C ARG A 417 -2.95 -19.48 -22.00
N PHE A 418 -3.59 -19.53 -20.81
CA PHE A 418 -4.55 -20.59 -20.52
C PHE A 418 -5.69 -20.55 -21.52
N SER A 419 -6.02 -21.72 -22.08
CA SER A 419 -7.06 -21.88 -23.11
C SER A 419 -7.85 -23.12 -22.78
N ARG A 420 -9.10 -23.08 -22.61
CA ARG A 420 -10.09 -24.19 -22.60
C ARG A 420 -11.45 -23.69 -22.13
N ASN A 421 -12.42 -24.56 -22.23
CA ASN A 421 -13.80 -24.27 -21.84
C ASN A 421 -13.93 -24.13 -20.31
N ALA A 422 -14.72 -23.15 -19.89
CA ALA A 422 -15.05 -22.83 -18.50
C ALA A 422 -15.78 -23.96 -17.72
N SER A 423 -16.31 -24.97 -18.41
CA SER A 423 -17.09 -26.05 -17.78
C SER A 423 -16.35 -26.74 -16.60
N ASN A 424 -15.03 -26.69 -16.59
CA ASN A 424 -14.21 -27.27 -15.54
C ASN A 424 -13.94 -26.30 -14.34
N LEU A 425 -14.46 -25.07 -14.36
CA LEU A 425 -14.31 -24.15 -13.21
C LEU A 425 -14.96 -24.76 -11.95
N CYS A 426 -16.04 -25.50 -12.09
CA CYS A 426 -16.80 -26.09 -11.00
C CYS A 426 -16.21 -27.37 -10.36
N SER A 427 -15.21 -27.96 -10.96
CA SER A 427 -14.61 -29.20 -10.44
C SER A 427 -13.78 -29.00 -9.18
N ILE A 428 -13.88 -27.80 -8.55
CA ILE A 428 -13.01 -27.35 -7.48
C ILE A 428 -13.82 -27.15 -6.21
N SER A 429 -13.34 -27.75 -5.12
CA SER A 429 -13.77 -27.37 -3.79
C SER A 429 -13.10 -26.06 -3.42
N GLY A 430 -13.79 -24.93 -3.60
CA GLY A 430 -13.27 -23.59 -3.30
C GLY A 430 -13.86 -22.99 -2.02
N GLU A 431 -14.03 -23.79 -0.98
CA GLU A 431 -14.69 -23.33 0.26
C GLU A 431 -14.03 -22.08 0.88
N TYR A 432 -12.72 -21.92 0.70
CA TYR A 432 -11.92 -20.83 1.26
C TYR A 432 -11.55 -19.75 0.24
N LEU A 433 -11.81 -19.99 -1.07
CA LEU A 433 -11.43 -19.06 -2.12
C LEU A 433 -12.15 -17.72 -1.97
N ASN A 434 -11.38 -16.66 -1.76
CA ASN A 434 -11.86 -15.29 -1.63
C ASN A 434 -11.63 -14.50 -2.92
N ASN A 435 -10.44 -14.65 -3.53
CA ASN A 435 -10.03 -13.90 -4.72
C ASN A 435 -9.68 -14.89 -5.85
N LEU A 436 -10.33 -14.71 -7.00
CA LEU A 436 -10.00 -15.42 -8.23
C LEU A 436 -9.78 -14.42 -9.36
N ASP A 437 -8.56 -14.39 -9.88
CA ASP A 437 -8.22 -13.64 -11.08
C ASP A 437 -7.67 -14.58 -12.16
N VAL A 438 -8.40 -14.70 -13.27
CA VAL A 438 -7.98 -15.44 -14.48
C VAL A 438 -8.08 -14.53 -15.72
N SER A 439 -8.05 -13.21 -15.52
CA SER A 439 -8.12 -12.23 -16.60
C SER A 439 -6.96 -12.35 -17.57
N ASP A 440 -7.07 -11.69 -18.71
CA ASP A 440 -6.00 -11.64 -19.72
C ASP A 440 -5.49 -13.03 -20.13
N ASN A 441 -6.41 -13.91 -20.50
CA ASN A 441 -6.15 -15.27 -20.98
C ASN A 441 -6.93 -15.58 -22.26
N SER A 442 -6.95 -16.85 -22.70
CA SER A 442 -7.73 -17.32 -23.85
C SER A 442 -8.83 -18.30 -23.44
N LEU A 443 -9.37 -18.16 -22.22
CA LEU A 443 -10.44 -19.00 -21.71
C LEU A 443 -11.74 -18.73 -22.48
N SER A 444 -12.55 -19.76 -22.70
CA SER A 444 -13.74 -19.67 -23.56
C SER A 444 -14.90 -20.51 -23.04
N GLY A 445 -16.04 -20.40 -23.71
CA GLY A 445 -17.26 -21.13 -23.40
C GLY A 445 -18.19 -20.39 -22.44
N GLU A 446 -19.27 -21.02 -22.09
CA GLU A 446 -20.24 -20.44 -21.15
C GLU A 446 -19.79 -20.68 -19.70
N LEU A 447 -20.09 -19.71 -18.82
CA LEU A 447 -19.83 -19.87 -17.40
C LEU A 447 -20.80 -20.93 -16.83
N PRO A 448 -20.28 -21.89 -16.08
CA PRO A 448 -21.13 -22.91 -15.48
C PRO A 448 -21.94 -22.34 -14.31
N ASP A 449 -23.06 -22.96 -13.99
CA ASP A 449 -23.98 -22.55 -12.91
C ASP A 449 -23.68 -23.28 -11.58
N CYS A 450 -22.45 -23.20 -11.09
CA CYS A 450 -21.98 -23.96 -9.93
C CYS A 450 -21.30 -23.10 -8.85
N TRP A 451 -21.49 -21.81 -8.89
CA TRP A 451 -20.84 -20.84 -8.02
C TRP A 451 -21.15 -21.03 -6.53
N THR A 452 -22.22 -21.71 -6.19
CA THR A 452 -22.63 -22.02 -4.80
C THR A 452 -21.56 -22.74 -3.97
N ASN A 453 -20.58 -23.34 -4.62
CA ASN A 453 -19.47 -24.05 -3.97
C ASN A 453 -18.42 -23.10 -3.38
N TRP A 454 -18.41 -21.82 -3.78
CA TRP A 454 -17.38 -20.85 -3.42
C TRP A 454 -17.90 -19.78 -2.46
N LYS A 455 -18.35 -20.20 -1.30
CA LYS A 455 -19.10 -19.38 -0.32
C LYS A 455 -18.41 -18.11 0.17
N LYS A 456 -17.10 -17.98 -0.01
CA LYS A 456 -16.30 -16.84 0.45
C LYS A 456 -15.79 -15.95 -0.69
N LEU A 457 -16.14 -16.26 -1.95
CA LEU A 457 -15.62 -15.52 -3.09
C LEU A 457 -16.14 -14.08 -3.10
N GLY A 458 -15.25 -13.13 -2.79
CA GLY A 458 -15.50 -11.69 -2.79
C GLY A 458 -15.04 -11.01 -4.07
N ILE A 459 -13.99 -11.50 -4.71
CA ILE A 459 -13.42 -10.91 -5.92
C ILE A 459 -13.38 -11.94 -7.03
N LEU A 460 -14.01 -11.61 -8.15
CA LEU A 460 -14.00 -12.41 -9.37
C LEU A 460 -13.61 -11.55 -10.57
N ASN A 461 -12.44 -11.84 -11.15
CA ASN A 461 -11.95 -11.19 -12.34
C ASN A 461 -11.78 -12.21 -13.48
N LEU A 462 -12.62 -12.09 -14.51
CA LEU A 462 -12.62 -12.90 -15.74
C LEU A 462 -12.39 -12.02 -16.98
N ALA A 463 -11.97 -10.76 -16.80
CA ALA A 463 -11.84 -9.81 -17.90
C ALA A 463 -10.85 -10.29 -18.98
N ASN A 464 -10.98 -9.75 -20.19
CA ASN A 464 -10.07 -10.00 -21.31
C ASN A 464 -9.90 -11.50 -21.62
N ASN A 465 -10.99 -12.18 -21.85
CA ASN A 465 -11.05 -13.59 -22.23
C ASN A 465 -12.06 -13.78 -23.41
N ASN A 466 -12.41 -15.01 -23.73
CA ASN A 466 -13.40 -15.33 -24.77
C ASN A 466 -14.63 -16.07 -24.19
N PHE A 467 -15.02 -15.73 -22.95
CA PHE A 467 -16.25 -16.27 -22.33
C PHE A 467 -17.49 -15.80 -23.07
N SER A 468 -18.52 -16.65 -23.12
CA SER A 468 -19.75 -16.40 -23.87
C SER A 468 -20.97 -16.82 -23.05
N GLY A 469 -22.16 -16.72 -23.66
CA GLY A 469 -23.42 -17.02 -22.99
C GLY A 469 -23.91 -15.90 -22.10
N SER A 470 -24.83 -16.19 -21.21
CA SER A 470 -25.39 -15.25 -20.24
C SER A 470 -24.59 -15.27 -18.93
N ILE A 471 -24.64 -14.17 -18.18
CA ILE A 471 -24.09 -14.10 -16.82
C ILE A 471 -24.96 -15.00 -15.91
N PRO A 472 -24.38 -16.03 -15.25
CA PRO A 472 -25.16 -16.98 -14.45
C PRO A 472 -25.83 -16.33 -13.25
N ALA A 473 -27.09 -16.67 -13.00
CA ALA A 473 -27.87 -16.16 -11.86
C ALA A 473 -27.29 -16.57 -10.50
N SER A 474 -26.61 -17.70 -10.42
CA SER A 474 -25.99 -18.23 -9.20
C SER A 474 -24.79 -17.41 -8.71
N LEU A 475 -24.18 -16.54 -9.54
CA LEU A 475 -23.17 -15.58 -9.07
C LEU A 475 -23.69 -14.67 -7.94
N ALA A 476 -24.99 -14.41 -7.94
CA ALA A 476 -25.64 -13.58 -6.93
C ALA A 476 -25.77 -14.24 -5.53
N LEU A 477 -25.42 -15.50 -5.42
CA LEU A 477 -25.39 -16.22 -4.14
C LEU A 477 -24.05 -16.07 -3.40
N LEU A 478 -23.08 -15.39 -4.03
CA LEU A 478 -21.76 -15.15 -3.51
C LEU A 478 -21.68 -13.78 -2.83
N PRO A 479 -20.82 -13.59 -1.82
CA PRO A 479 -20.57 -12.30 -1.18
C PRO A 479 -19.66 -11.41 -2.05
N ILE A 480 -19.98 -11.24 -3.33
CA ILE A 480 -19.12 -10.55 -4.29
C ILE A 480 -19.06 -9.05 -3.98
N GLU A 481 -17.85 -8.54 -3.81
CA GLU A 481 -17.52 -7.13 -3.70
C GLU A 481 -16.99 -6.54 -5.02
N ALA A 482 -16.30 -7.35 -5.82
CA ALA A 482 -15.79 -6.95 -7.13
C ALA A 482 -16.08 -8.02 -8.20
N LEU A 483 -16.78 -7.61 -9.26
CA LEU A 483 -17.10 -8.44 -10.41
C LEU A 483 -16.58 -7.77 -11.69
N GLN A 484 -15.57 -8.38 -12.32
CA GLN A 484 -14.95 -7.90 -13.55
C GLN A 484 -15.11 -8.94 -14.67
N LEU A 485 -15.94 -8.62 -15.65
CA LEU A 485 -16.25 -9.45 -16.81
C LEU A 485 -15.93 -8.76 -18.14
N ARG A 486 -15.23 -7.62 -18.08
CA ARG A 486 -14.92 -6.78 -19.24
C ARG A 486 -14.24 -7.55 -20.38
N ASN A 487 -14.46 -7.08 -21.61
CA ASN A 487 -13.82 -7.58 -22.83
C ASN A 487 -13.94 -9.11 -22.97
N ASN A 488 -15.17 -9.54 -23.13
CA ASN A 488 -15.57 -10.92 -23.36
C ASN A 488 -16.70 -10.98 -24.44
N CYS A 489 -17.33 -12.11 -24.59
CA CYS A 489 -18.46 -12.32 -25.50
C CYS A 489 -19.79 -12.57 -24.76
N PHE A 490 -19.94 -12.10 -23.51
CA PHE A 490 -21.19 -12.26 -22.76
C PHE A 490 -22.33 -11.56 -23.45
N SER A 491 -23.51 -12.20 -23.42
CA SER A 491 -24.73 -11.72 -24.05
C SER A 491 -25.93 -11.89 -23.10
N GLY A 492 -27.10 -11.40 -23.50
CA GLY A 492 -28.26 -11.40 -22.61
C GLY A 492 -28.42 -10.11 -21.84
N GLU A 493 -29.36 -10.07 -20.93
CA GLU A 493 -29.59 -8.97 -20.00
C GLU A 493 -28.77 -9.18 -18.69
N LEU A 494 -28.54 -8.09 -17.94
CA LEU A 494 -28.00 -8.20 -16.59
C LEU A 494 -29.00 -8.98 -15.71
N PRO A 495 -28.54 -10.10 -15.11
CA PRO A 495 -29.47 -10.97 -14.38
C PRO A 495 -30.04 -10.25 -13.14
N PRO A 496 -31.38 -10.25 -12.94
CA PRO A 496 -32.01 -9.58 -11.81
C PRO A 496 -31.50 -10.07 -10.45
N SER A 497 -31.02 -11.30 -10.38
CA SER A 497 -30.43 -11.88 -9.15
C SER A 497 -29.26 -11.10 -8.62
N LEU A 498 -28.45 -10.40 -9.45
CA LEU A 498 -27.35 -9.55 -8.99
C LEU A 498 -27.79 -8.44 -8.03
N SER A 499 -29.07 -8.12 -7.95
CA SER A 499 -29.66 -7.25 -6.93
C SER A 499 -29.40 -7.73 -5.49
N ASN A 500 -29.08 -9.01 -5.29
CA ASN A 500 -28.77 -9.58 -3.99
C ASN A 500 -27.34 -9.32 -3.53
N CYS A 501 -26.45 -8.88 -4.44
CA CYS A 501 -25.06 -8.57 -4.12
C CYS A 501 -24.92 -7.19 -3.46
N THR A 502 -25.57 -6.95 -2.33
CA THR A 502 -25.64 -5.63 -1.67
C THR A 502 -24.29 -5.06 -1.25
N GLY A 503 -23.27 -5.90 -1.11
CA GLY A 503 -21.87 -5.53 -0.84
C GLY A 503 -21.03 -5.18 -2.07
N LEU A 504 -21.64 -5.23 -3.29
CA LEU A 504 -20.89 -4.99 -4.53
C LEU A 504 -20.41 -3.53 -4.62
N LYS A 505 -19.10 -3.36 -4.69
CA LYS A 505 -18.41 -2.07 -4.81
C LYS A 505 -17.97 -1.80 -6.25
N PHE A 506 -17.65 -2.86 -6.99
CA PHE A 506 -17.03 -2.77 -8.30
C PHE A 506 -17.79 -3.68 -9.30
N LEU A 507 -18.38 -3.08 -10.33
CA LEU A 507 -19.03 -3.81 -11.42
C LEU A 507 -18.50 -3.30 -12.76
N ASP A 508 -17.72 -4.14 -13.46
CA ASP A 508 -17.24 -3.89 -14.81
C ASP A 508 -17.66 -5.04 -15.74
N VAL A 509 -18.66 -4.77 -16.57
CA VAL A 509 -19.14 -5.67 -17.63
C VAL A 509 -18.99 -5.04 -19.01
N GLY A 510 -18.13 -4.04 -19.12
CA GLY A 510 -17.86 -3.34 -20.37
C GLY A 510 -17.36 -4.26 -21.48
N GLU A 511 -17.41 -3.77 -22.73
CA GLU A 511 -16.86 -4.45 -23.91
C GLU A 511 -17.38 -5.89 -24.07
N ASN A 512 -18.70 -6.04 -24.04
CA ASN A 512 -19.43 -7.29 -24.20
C ASN A 512 -20.55 -7.14 -25.26
N ARG A 513 -21.47 -8.10 -25.27
CA ARG A 513 -22.64 -8.09 -26.16
C ARG A 513 -23.96 -8.05 -25.38
N LEU A 514 -23.91 -7.49 -24.15
CA LEU A 514 -25.07 -7.37 -23.29
C LEU A 514 -26.10 -6.40 -23.91
N PHE A 515 -27.36 -6.68 -23.72
CA PHE A 515 -28.48 -5.87 -24.21
C PHE A 515 -29.53 -5.65 -23.10
N GLY A 516 -30.59 -4.93 -23.43
CA GLY A 516 -31.61 -4.57 -22.44
C GLY A 516 -31.45 -3.16 -21.93
N THR A 517 -32.17 -2.80 -20.88
CA THR A 517 -32.06 -1.50 -20.22
C THR A 517 -31.16 -1.60 -18.97
N ILE A 518 -30.64 -0.45 -18.49
CA ILE A 518 -29.96 -0.41 -17.18
C ILE A 518 -31.07 -0.65 -16.12
N PRO A 519 -30.97 -1.73 -15.33
CA PRO A 519 -32.05 -2.06 -14.42
C PRO A 519 -32.13 -1.10 -13.23
N ALA A 520 -33.37 -0.80 -12.77
CA ALA A 520 -33.59 0.09 -11.61
C ALA A 520 -32.96 -0.46 -10.32
N TRP A 521 -32.93 -1.79 -10.16
CA TRP A 521 -32.35 -2.43 -8.97
C TRP A 521 -30.89 -2.11 -8.75
N ILE A 522 -30.12 -1.68 -9.78
CA ILE A 522 -28.71 -1.24 -9.59
C ILE A 522 -28.66 -0.08 -8.59
N GLY A 523 -29.54 0.90 -8.74
CA GLY A 523 -29.61 2.03 -7.80
C GLY A 523 -30.34 1.73 -6.51
N GLU A 524 -31.26 0.76 -6.50
CA GLU A 524 -32.09 0.43 -5.32
C GLU A 524 -31.38 -0.52 -4.37
N ASN A 525 -30.62 -1.49 -4.90
CA ASN A 525 -30.10 -2.61 -4.13
C ASN A 525 -28.59 -2.62 -3.96
N LEU A 526 -27.81 -1.79 -4.70
CA LEU A 526 -26.34 -1.78 -4.67
C LEU A 526 -25.78 -0.46 -4.11
N PRO A 527 -26.10 -0.07 -2.87
CA PRO A 527 -25.72 1.23 -2.31
C PRO A 527 -24.21 1.43 -2.14
N SER A 528 -23.47 0.33 -2.05
CA SER A 528 -22.01 0.33 -1.87
C SER A 528 -21.21 0.53 -3.16
N LEU A 529 -21.90 0.64 -4.33
CA LEU A 529 -21.25 0.66 -5.64
C LEU A 529 -20.42 1.94 -5.82
N ILE A 530 -19.14 1.75 -6.13
CA ILE A 530 -18.15 2.82 -6.35
C ILE A 530 -17.82 2.93 -7.84
N VAL A 531 -17.73 1.80 -8.53
CA VAL A 531 -17.44 1.72 -9.97
C VAL A 531 -18.54 0.98 -10.68
N LEU A 532 -19.15 1.63 -11.68
CA LEU A 532 -20.11 1.03 -12.61
C LEU A 532 -19.65 1.27 -14.06
N ARG A 533 -19.23 0.20 -14.74
CA ARG A 533 -18.83 0.24 -16.14
C ARG A 533 -19.66 -0.72 -16.97
N LEU A 534 -20.43 -0.15 -17.91
CA LEU A 534 -21.27 -0.85 -18.87
C LEU A 534 -20.86 -0.51 -20.31
N ARG A 535 -19.73 0.17 -20.49
CA ARG A 535 -19.19 0.65 -21.77
C ARG A 535 -19.21 -0.40 -22.85
N SER A 536 -19.40 0.03 -24.11
CA SER A 536 -19.25 -0.83 -25.29
C SER A 536 -20.09 -2.10 -25.23
N ASN A 537 -21.39 -1.93 -25.04
CA ASN A 537 -22.41 -2.97 -25.08
C ASN A 537 -23.55 -2.60 -26.06
N ARG A 538 -24.69 -3.28 -26.00
CA ARG A 538 -25.90 -2.99 -26.77
C ARG A 538 -27.04 -2.52 -25.87
N ILE A 539 -26.73 -1.84 -24.79
CA ILE A 539 -27.69 -1.34 -23.80
C ILE A 539 -28.46 -0.15 -24.40
N TYR A 540 -29.78 -0.14 -24.18
CA TYR A 540 -30.68 0.88 -24.72
C TYR A 540 -31.65 1.38 -23.63
N GLY A 541 -32.60 2.24 -24.02
CA GLY A 541 -33.59 2.84 -23.10
C GLY A 541 -33.04 4.09 -22.41
N SER A 542 -33.73 4.55 -21.36
CA SER A 542 -33.35 5.76 -20.63
C SER A 542 -32.76 5.40 -19.25
N LEU A 543 -32.02 6.34 -18.68
CA LEU A 543 -31.51 6.19 -17.30
C LEU A 543 -32.69 6.27 -16.31
N HIS A 544 -32.80 5.27 -15.45
CA HIS A 544 -33.76 5.29 -14.35
C HIS A 544 -33.33 6.22 -13.23
N LEU A 545 -34.27 6.93 -12.60
CA LEU A 545 -33.97 7.86 -11.50
C LEU A 545 -33.37 7.16 -10.26
N GLN A 546 -33.61 5.88 -10.09
CA GLN A 546 -33.05 5.05 -9.02
C GLN A 546 -31.53 5.00 -9.07
N LEU A 547 -30.90 5.16 -10.25
CA LEU A 547 -29.44 5.22 -10.35
C LEU A 547 -28.86 6.33 -9.47
N CYS A 548 -29.62 7.40 -9.23
CA CYS A 548 -29.19 8.52 -8.40
C CYS A 548 -29.10 8.18 -6.89
N HIS A 549 -29.49 7.00 -6.46
CA HIS A 549 -29.30 6.55 -5.07
C HIS A 549 -27.87 6.05 -4.80
N LEU A 550 -27.04 5.89 -5.83
CA LEU A 550 -25.65 5.45 -5.69
C LEU A 550 -24.73 6.57 -5.15
N THR A 551 -24.89 6.90 -3.89
CA THR A 551 -24.16 8.00 -3.25
C THR A 551 -22.64 7.81 -3.20
N SER A 552 -22.18 6.54 -3.15
CA SER A 552 -20.77 6.17 -3.12
C SER A 552 -20.08 6.15 -4.50
N LEU A 553 -20.85 6.33 -5.59
CA LEU A 553 -20.34 6.18 -6.94
C LEU A 553 -19.29 7.22 -7.29
N GLN A 554 -18.13 6.77 -7.78
CA GLN A 554 -16.98 7.61 -8.21
C GLN A 554 -16.72 7.49 -9.71
N ILE A 555 -16.99 6.33 -10.31
CA ILE A 555 -16.77 6.10 -11.73
C ILE A 555 -18.05 5.55 -12.34
N LEU A 556 -18.58 6.27 -13.34
CA LEU A 556 -19.75 5.88 -14.14
C LEU A 556 -19.40 5.95 -15.62
N ASP A 557 -19.16 4.79 -16.24
CA ASP A 557 -18.85 4.69 -17.67
C ASP A 557 -19.95 3.89 -18.40
N LEU A 558 -20.79 4.60 -19.13
CA LEU A 558 -21.86 4.05 -19.96
C LEU A 558 -21.58 4.24 -21.46
N SER A 559 -20.37 4.65 -21.81
CA SER A 559 -20.01 5.03 -23.18
C SER A 559 -20.21 3.92 -24.20
N ASN A 560 -20.39 4.31 -25.46
CA ASN A 560 -20.52 3.39 -26.60
C ASN A 560 -21.66 2.36 -26.41
N ASN A 561 -22.90 2.88 -26.24
CA ASN A 561 -24.13 2.12 -26.11
C ASN A 561 -25.23 2.78 -26.97
N SER A 562 -26.49 2.38 -26.78
CA SER A 562 -27.67 2.96 -27.44
C SER A 562 -28.63 3.63 -26.46
N ILE A 563 -28.09 4.13 -25.33
CA ILE A 563 -28.89 4.75 -24.26
C ILE A 563 -29.45 6.07 -24.78
N SER A 564 -30.72 6.35 -24.49
CA SER A 564 -31.48 7.51 -25.00
C SER A 564 -32.13 8.29 -23.86
N GLY A 565 -32.89 9.33 -24.23
CA GLY A 565 -33.54 10.22 -23.25
C GLY A 565 -32.64 11.28 -22.67
N GLY A 566 -33.13 12.01 -21.68
CA GLY A 566 -32.38 13.07 -21.03
C GLY A 566 -31.44 12.59 -19.93
N ILE A 567 -30.41 13.37 -19.66
CA ILE A 567 -29.54 13.16 -18.49
C ILE A 567 -30.32 13.56 -17.22
N PRO A 568 -30.48 12.69 -16.24
CA PRO A 568 -31.26 12.97 -15.03
C PRO A 568 -30.65 14.10 -14.19
N GLN A 569 -31.45 15.02 -13.69
CA GLN A 569 -31.00 16.10 -12.78
C GLN A 569 -30.48 15.55 -11.44
N CYS A 570 -31.04 14.42 -10.99
CA CYS A 570 -30.67 13.81 -9.71
C CYS A 570 -29.24 13.22 -9.67
N LEU A 571 -28.49 13.20 -10.78
CA LEU A 571 -27.07 12.83 -10.75
C LEU A 571 -26.24 13.66 -9.76
N SER A 572 -26.73 14.88 -9.41
CA SER A 572 -26.13 15.67 -8.32
C SER A 572 -26.09 14.96 -6.96
N ASN A 573 -26.84 13.86 -6.80
CA ASN A 573 -26.86 13.08 -5.57
C ASN A 573 -25.65 12.12 -5.41
N PHE A 574 -24.78 12.02 -6.40
CA PHE A 574 -23.51 11.28 -6.27
C PHE A 574 -22.57 12.01 -5.32
N THR A 575 -22.82 11.87 -4.01
CA THR A 575 -22.12 12.62 -2.96
C THR A 575 -20.61 12.37 -2.96
N ALA A 576 -20.15 11.17 -3.32
CA ALA A 576 -18.74 10.86 -3.48
C ALA A 576 -18.08 11.72 -4.56
N MET A 577 -18.79 12.05 -5.66
CA MET A 577 -18.31 12.95 -6.72
C MET A 577 -18.48 14.43 -6.35
N ALA A 578 -19.35 14.76 -5.41
CA ALA A 578 -19.56 16.13 -4.93
C ALA A 578 -18.56 16.56 -3.85
N SER A 579 -17.84 15.63 -3.23
CA SER A 579 -16.88 15.88 -2.16
C SER A 579 -15.49 16.21 -2.73
N ASN A 580 -14.84 17.24 -2.19
CA ASN A 580 -13.43 17.57 -2.45
C ASN A 580 -12.47 16.75 -1.56
N SER A 581 -12.99 16.11 -0.52
CA SER A 581 -12.18 15.24 0.33
C SER A 581 -11.86 13.96 -0.46
N GLY A 582 -10.60 13.77 -0.75
CA GLY A 582 -10.07 12.46 -1.12
C GLY A 582 -10.16 11.54 0.10
N THR A 583 -11.38 11.15 0.47
CA THR A 583 -11.53 9.92 1.24
C THR A 583 -11.13 8.83 0.28
N VAL A 584 -9.86 8.49 0.35
CA VAL A 584 -9.36 7.22 -0.14
C VAL A 584 -10.06 6.18 0.73
N GLU A 585 -11.32 5.88 0.46
CA GLU A 585 -11.77 4.52 0.66
C GLU A 585 -10.96 3.73 -0.34
N ILE A 586 -9.75 3.42 0.06
CA ILE A 586 -8.93 2.43 -0.58
C ILE A 586 -9.87 1.23 -0.65
N PHE A 587 -10.02 0.67 -1.83
CA PHE A 587 -10.49 -0.70 -1.99
C PHE A 587 -9.46 -1.57 -1.27
N ASP A 588 -9.48 -1.54 0.05
CA ASP A 588 -8.61 -2.34 0.88
C ASP A 588 -9.14 -3.77 0.87
N ASN A 589 -8.99 -4.39 -0.29
CA ASN A 589 -9.07 -5.82 -0.44
C ASN A 589 -7.69 -6.40 -0.19
N SER A 590 -6.92 -5.77 0.71
CA SER A 590 -5.63 -6.26 1.12
C SER A 590 -5.80 -7.62 1.80
N TYR A 591 -4.88 -8.47 1.48
CA TYR A 591 -4.81 -9.80 1.99
C TYR A 591 -3.63 -9.91 2.93
N SER A 592 -3.91 -9.97 4.23
CA SER A 592 -2.87 -10.08 5.24
C SER A 592 -2.51 -11.55 5.43
N TYR A 593 -1.26 -11.90 5.23
CA TYR A 593 -0.74 -13.21 5.61
C TYR A 593 0.44 -13.05 6.59
N LEU A 594 0.59 -14.04 7.46
CA LEU A 594 1.65 -14.05 8.44
C LEU A 594 2.98 -14.36 7.74
N LEU A 595 3.91 -13.42 7.70
CA LEU A 595 5.22 -13.60 7.09
C LEU A 595 6.10 -14.55 7.88
N ASP A 596 5.97 -14.54 9.20
CA ASP A 596 6.79 -15.36 10.08
C ASP A 596 5.94 -15.92 11.23
N PRO A 597 5.42 -17.15 11.09
CA PRO A 597 4.62 -17.79 12.14
C PRO A 597 5.41 -18.13 13.40
N TRP A 598 6.73 -17.98 13.37
CA TRP A 598 7.62 -18.40 14.44
C TRP A 598 8.14 -17.25 15.31
N THR A 599 7.98 -16.00 14.87
CA THR A 599 8.32 -14.83 15.70
C THR A 599 7.15 -14.45 16.59
N THR A 600 7.44 -14.14 17.85
CA THR A 600 6.45 -13.65 18.83
C THR A 600 5.81 -12.31 18.41
N LYS A 601 6.30 -11.68 17.36
CA LYS A 601 5.82 -10.40 16.79
C LYS A 601 5.12 -10.59 15.44
N GLY A 602 4.55 -11.72 15.11
CA GLY A 602 3.85 -12.03 13.86
C GLY A 602 3.82 -10.89 12.86
N TRP A 603 4.78 -10.84 11.93
CA TRP A 603 4.78 -9.83 10.88
C TRP A 603 3.74 -10.24 9.86
N TYR A 604 2.70 -9.41 9.71
CA TYR A 604 1.73 -9.56 8.63
C TYR A 604 2.20 -8.75 7.44
N LYS A 605 2.20 -9.35 6.26
CA LYS A 605 2.35 -8.62 5.00
C LYS A 605 0.98 -8.54 4.33
N ASP A 606 0.53 -7.33 4.11
CA ASP A 606 -0.66 -7.08 3.32
C ASP A 606 -0.28 -7.14 1.85
N VAL A 607 -0.90 -8.04 1.11
CA VAL A 607 -0.85 -8.04 -0.35
C VAL A 607 -2.12 -7.35 -0.83
N PRO A 608 -2.02 -6.11 -1.28
CA PRO A 608 -3.18 -5.43 -1.81
C PRO A 608 -3.61 -6.11 -3.11
N TYR A 609 -4.87 -6.53 -3.20
CA TYR A 609 -5.48 -6.81 -4.49
C TYR A 609 -5.90 -5.48 -5.12
N VAL A 610 -5.26 -5.14 -6.23
CA VAL A 610 -5.52 -3.88 -6.91
C VAL A 610 -6.56 -4.11 -8.01
N ASN A 611 -7.76 -3.56 -7.83
CA ASN A 611 -8.74 -3.48 -8.89
C ASN A 611 -8.26 -2.50 -9.97
N ILE A 612 -8.07 -2.99 -11.19
CA ILE A 612 -7.61 -2.19 -12.32
C ILE A 612 -8.78 -1.73 -13.15
N VAL A 613 -8.85 -0.43 -13.43
CA VAL A 613 -9.82 0.17 -14.36
C VAL A 613 -9.11 0.91 -15.47
N MET A 614 -9.52 0.64 -16.71
CA MET A 614 -9.13 1.44 -17.87
C MET A 614 -10.09 2.63 -18.02
N ILE A 615 -9.62 3.85 -17.91
CA ILE A 615 -10.41 5.08 -18.03
C ILE A 615 -9.94 5.88 -19.23
N LEU A 616 -10.88 6.35 -20.05
CA LEU A 616 -10.58 7.30 -21.11
C LEU A 616 -10.31 8.68 -20.47
N TRP A 617 -9.05 9.08 -20.48
CA TRP A 617 -8.59 10.32 -19.87
C TRP A 617 -7.86 11.19 -20.88
N LYS A 618 -8.37 12.39 -21.12
CA LYS A 618 -7.78 13.33 -22.08
C LYS A 618 -7.54 12.69 -23.47
N GLY A 619 -8.51 11.89 -23.93
CA GLY A 619 -8.45 11.23 -25.22
C GLY A 619 -7.56 9.96 -25.31
N THR A 620 -6.98 9.53 -24.20
CA THR A 620 -6.20 8.29 -24.11
C THR A 620 -6.74 7.37 -23.04
N GLU A 621 -6.79 6.08 -23.32
CA GLU A 621 -7.08 5.08 -22.29
C GLU A 621 -5.88 4.92 -21.36
N ARG A 622 -6.14 4.96 -20.06
CA ARG A 622 -5.13 4.79 -19.01
C ARG A 622 -5.62 3.83 -17.96
N GLU A 623 -4.66 3.08 -17.46
CA GLU A 623 -4.86 2.13 -16.38
C GLU A 623 -4.76 2.84 -15.02
N TYR A 624 -5.76 2.62 -14.17
CA TYR A 624 -5.79 3.10 -12.79
C TYR A 624 -6.00 1.91 -11.86
N GLY A 625 -5.09 1.75 -10.93
CA GLY A 625 -5.11 0.72 -9.89
C GLY A 625 -5.04 1.37 -8.50
N ASN A 626 -3.88 1.45 -7.91
CA ASN A 626 -3.65 2.03 -6.57
C ASN A 626 -4.16 3.47 -6.39
N THR A 627 -4.28 4.23 -7.49
CA THR A 627 -4.79 5.60 -7.50
C THR A 627 -6.27 5.70 -7.85
N LEU A 628 -6.95 4.57 -8.00
CA LEU A 628 -8.36 4.51 -8.43
C LEU A 628 -9.28 5.30 -7.51
N GLY A 629 -9.06 5.26 -6.20
CA GLY A 629 -9.84 6.02 -5.22
C GLY A 629 -9.73 7.55 -5.35
N LEU A 630 -8.75 8.05 -6.11
CA LEU A 630 -8.58 9.47 -6.40
C LEU A 630 -9.33 9.90 -7.67
N VAL A 631 -9.83 8.96 -8.48
CA VAL A 631 -10.43 9.25 -9.78
C VAL A 631 -11.95 9.34 -9.67
N LYS A 632 -12.53 10.44 -10.17
CA LYS A 632 -13.98 10.67 -10.25
C LYS A 632 -14.33 11.03 -11.68
N CYS A 633 -15.10 10.16 -12.33
CA CYS A 633 -15.32 10.23 -13.78
C CYS A 633 -16.75 9.89 -14.18
N ILE A 634 -17.32 10.65 -15.11
CA ILE A 634 -18.55 10.32 -15.82
C ILE A 634 -18.24 10.28 -17.33
N ASP A 635 -18.52 9.15 -17.97
CA ASP A 635 -18.44 8.99 -19.41
C ASP A 635 -19.76 8.45 -19.97
N PHE A 636 -20.47 9.30 -20.71
CA PHE A 636 -21.70 8.98 -21.44
C PHE A 636 -21.53 9.10 -22.97
N SER A 637 -20.29 9.20 -23.41
CA SER A 637 -19.99 9.41 -24.82
C SER A 637 -20.55 8.32 -25.74
N SER A 638 -20.75 8.64 -26.98
CA SER A 638 -21.20 7.69 -28.02
C SER A 638 -22.49 6.95 -27.64
N ASN A 639 -23.55 7.71 -27.34
CA ASN A 639 -24.89 7.25 -27.03
C ASN A 639 -25.94 8.08 -27.79
N ASN A 640 -27.22 7.92 -27.45
CA ASN A 640 -28.33 8.68 -28.01
C ASN A 640 -28.98 9.64 -27.00
N PHE A 641 -28.21 10.15 -26.02
CA PHE A 641 -28.72 11.10 -25.06
C PHE A 641 -29.19 12.38 -25.74
N SER A 642 -30.36 12.88 -25.33
CA SER A 642 -31.00 14.06 -25.94
C SER A 642 -31.39 15.07 -24.84
N GLY A 643 -31.92 16.23 -25.30
CA GLY A 643 -32.29 17.29 -24.37
C GLY A 643 -31.11 18.13 -23.89
N LYS A 644 -31.28 18.86 -22.79
CA LYS A 644 -30.26 19.78 -22.25
C LYS A 644 -29.33 19.09 -21.29
N ILE A 645 -28.08 19.56 -21.18
CA ILE A 645 -27.19 19.22 -20.09
C ILE A 645 -27.75 19.84 -18.79
N PRO A 646 -28.10 19.02 -17.77
CA PRO A 646 -28.67 19.57 -16.54
C PRO A 646 -27.65 20.39 -15.77
N GLY A 647 -28.04 21.58 -15.28
CA GLY A 647 -27.18 22.44 -14.49
C GLY A 647 -26.72 21.79 -13.17
N GLU A 648 -27.49 20.86 -12.66
CA GLU A 648 -27.24 20.13 -11.44
C GLU A 648 -25.94 19.27 -11.47
N ILE A 649 -25.48 18.86 -12.68
CA ILE A 649 -24.23 18.11 -12.83
C ILE A 649 -23.02 18.92 -12.32
N THR A 650 -23.13 20.26 -12.31
CA THR A 650 -22.07 21.16 -11.85
C THR A 650 -21.93 21.18 -10.31
N ARG A 651 -22.81 20.51 -9.58
CA ARG A 651 -22.69 20.29 -8.12
C ARG A 651 -21.67 19.20 -7.79
N LEU A 652 -21.26 18.40 -8.78
CA LEU A 652 -20.27 17.35 -8.62
C LEU A 652 -18.84 17.94 -8.63
N VAL A 653 -18.53 18.80 -7.66
CA VAL A 653 -17.29 19.62 -7.65
C VAL A 653 -16.00 18.82 -7.53
N GLY A 654 -16.08 17.55 -7.12
CA GLY A 654 -14.95 16.63 -7.09
C GLY A 654 -14.70 15.90 -8.41
N LEU A 655 -15.53 16.13 -9.45
CA LEU A 655 -15.39 15.47 -10.75
C LEU A 655 -14.11 15.89 -11.46
N LEU A 656 -13.34 14.91 -11.95
CA LEU A 656 -12.09 15.13 -12.68
C LEU A 656 -12.26 14.99 -14.19
N SER A 657 -13.20 14.15 -14.65
CA SER A 657 -13.46 13.94 -16.06
C SER A 657 -14.96 13.84 -16.34
N LEU A 658 -15.42 14.59 -17.33
CA LEU A 658 -16.77 14.56 -17.85
C LEU A 658 -16.73 14.44 -19.38
N ASN A 659 -17.19 13.31 -19.89
CA ASN A 659 -17.29 13.05 -21.32
C ASN A 659 -18.76 12.82 -21.72
N LEU A 660 -19.32 13.74 -22.50
CA LEU A 660 -20.67 13.68 -23.07
C LEU A 660 -20.64 13.71 -24.60
N SER A 661 -19.48 13.48 -25.20
CA SER A 661 -19.29 13.61 -26.65
C SER A 661 -20.12 12.58 -27.45
N ASN A 662 -20.34 12.88 -28.73
CA ASN A 662 -21.04 12.02 -29.67
C ASN A 662 -22.42 11.56 -29.15
N ASN A 663 -23.29 12.54 -28.89
CA ASN A 663 -24.68 12.38 -28.45
C ASN A 663 -25.61 13.35 -29.22
N GLN A 664 -26.87 13.41 -28.84
CA GLN A 664 -27.90 14.29 -29.41
C GLN A 664 -28.30 15.44 -28.47
N LEU A 665 -27.38 15.83 -27.57
CA LEU A 665 -27.63 16.87 -26.58
C LEU A 665 -27.83 18.26 -27.26
N THR A 666 -28.77 19.03 -26.73
CA THR A 666 -29.18 20.33 -27.26
C THR A 666 -29.10 21.44 -26.19
N GLY A 667 -29.35 22.67 -26.60
CA GLY A 667 -29.34 23.81 -25.68
C GLY A 667 -27.95 24.33 -25.37
N VAL A 668 -27.78 25.06 -24.28
CA VAL A 668 -26.53 25.72 -23.89
C VAL A 668 -25.72 24.92 -22.88
N ILE A 669 -24.42 25.13 -22.89
CA ILE A 669 -23.56 24.66 -21.81
C ILE A 669 -23.96 25.42 -20.54
N PRO A 670 -24.24 24.71 -19.41
CA PRO A 670 -24.62 25.40 -18.17
C PRO A 670 -23.58 26.45 -17.75
N HIS A 671 -24.02 27.66 -17.41
CA HIS A 671 -23.09 28.70 -16.95
C HIS A 671 -22.31 28.32 -15.70
N SER A 672 -22.90 27.45 -14.87
CA SER A 672 -22.29 26.94 -13.66
C SER A 672 -21.18 25.87 -13.90
N ILE A 673 -20.88 25.52 -15.16
CA ILE A 673 -19.84 24.49 -15.46
C ILE A 673 -18.47 24.90 -14.89
N GLY A 674 -18.20 26.18 -14.75
CA GLY A 674 -16.99 26.73 -14.11
C GLY A 674 -16.87 26.42 -12.60
N HIS A 675 -17.92 25.91 -11.95
CA HIS A 675 -17.83 25.48 -10.55
C HIS A 675 -17.11 24.14 -10.39
N LEU A 676 -16.92 23.39 -11.47
CA LEU A 676 -16.15 22.15 -11.47
C LEU A 676 -14.65 22.45 -11.45
N ASN A 677 -14.16 22.99 -10.36
CA ASN A 677 -12.80 23.52 -10.22
C ASN A 677 -11.70 22.44 -10.33
N LEU A 678 -12.05 21.17 -10.12
CA LEU A 678 -11.13 20.02 -10.22
C LEU A 678 -11.20 19.33 -11.59
N LEU A 679 -12.10 19.79 -12.47
CA LEU A 679 -12.28 19.15 -13.78
C LEU A 679 -11.04 19.33 -14.65
N GLU A 680 -10.39 18.23 -15.00
CA GLU A 680 -9.21 18.20 -15.86
C GLU A 680 -9.53 17.83 -17.31
N SER A 681 -10.66 17.14 -17.55
CA SER A 681 -11.09 16.71 -18.88
C SER A 681 -12.58 16.98 -19.07
N LEU A 682 -12.92 17.73 -20.11
CA LEU A 682 -14.29 18.00 -20.53
C LEU A 682 -14.41 17.76 -22.03
N ASP A 683 -15.22 16.80 -22.43
CA ASP A 683 -15.52 16.56 -23.85
C ASP A 683 -17.03 16.63 -24.09
N LEU A 684 -17.45 17.62 -24.86
CA LEU A 684 -18.84 17.88 -25.28
C LEU A 684 -18.98 17.83 -26.82
N SER A 685 -17.94 17.39 -27.52
CA SER A 685 -17.88 17.38 -28.98
C SER A 685 -18.97 16.51 -29.61
N ALA A 686 -19.25 16.71 -30.88
CA ALA A 686 -20.24 15.94 -31.64
C ALA A 686 -21.63 15.88 -30.96
N ASN A 687 -22.18 17.04 -30.57
CA ASN A 687 -23.52 17.23 -30.04
C ASN A 687 -24.24 18.36 -30.82
N HIS A 688 -25.49 18.63 -30.49
CA HIS A 688 -26.30 19.72 -31.09
C HIS A 688 -26.43 20.92 -30.14
N LEU A 689 -25.35 21.22 -29.38
CA LEU A 689 -25.38 22.35 -28.43
C LEU A 689 -25.46 23.68 -29.17
N SER A 690 -26.36 24.56 -28.72
CA SER A 690 -26.61 25.88 -29.28
C SER A 690 -26.37 26.97 -28.22
N GLY A 691 -26.27 28.23 -28.68
CA GLY A 691 -26.20 29.37 -27.74
C GLY A 691 -24.82 29.73 -27.22
N ASN A 692 -23.78 29.16 -27.76
CA ASN A 692 -22.39 29.58 -27.48
C ASN A 692 -22.05 30.79 -28.37
N ALA A 693 -22.90 31.87 -28.36
CA ALA A 693 -22.71 33.06 -29.13
C ALA A 693 -21.37 33.80 -28.83
N GLY A 694 -20.68 33.44 -27.79
CA GLY A 694 -19.34 33.89 -27.45
C GLY A 694 -18.20 33.06 -28.06
N LEU A 695 -18.46 31.83 -28.56
CA LEU A 695 -17.49 31.02 -29.28
C LEU A 695 -17.60 31.29 -30.77
N CYS A 696 -16.65 32.03 -31.31
CA CYS A 696 -16.58 32.47 -32.70
C CYS A 696 -15.14 32.38 -33.19
N GLY A 697 -14.94 32.28 -34.51
CA GLY A 697 -13.61 32.11 -35.13
C GLY A 697 -13.40 30.74 -35.73
N GLU A 698 -12.47 30.63 -36.70
CA GLU A 698 -12.17 29.36 -37.35
C GLU A 698 -11.64 28.33 -36.33
N PRO A 699 -12.10 27.05 -36.39
CA PRO A 699 -12.92 26.38 -37.41
C PRO A 699 -14.44 26.43 -37.17
N LEU A 700 -14.97 27.27 -36.30
CA LEU A 700 -16.40 27.34 -36.01
C LEU A 700 -17.16 28.07 -37.12
N PRO A 701 -18.42 27.71 -37.39
CA PRO A 701 -19.22 28.34 -38.44
C PRO A 701 -19.61 29.81 -38.12
N ASN A 702 -19.52 30.23 -36.86
CA ASN A 702 -19.86 31.56 -36.37
C ASN A 702 -18.64 32.48 -36.32
N ARG A 703 -18.71 33.62 -36.99
CA ARG A 703 -17.68 34.67 -36.94
C ARG A 703 -17.79 35.51 -35.67
N CYS A 704 -16.65 35.95 -35.15
CA CYS A 704 -16.64 36.81 -33.96
C CYS A 704 -17.24 38.20 -34.23
N PRO A 705 -17.99 38.78 -33.29
CA PRO A 705 -18.49 40.15 -33.42
C PRO A 705 -17.32 41.13 -33.51
N GLY A 706 -17.20 41.80 -34.66
CA GLY A 706 -16.12 42.79 -34.91
C GLY A 706 -15.11 42.37 -35.99
N GLU A 707 -15.17 41.18 -36.53
CA GLU A 707 -14.36 40.77 -37.68
C GLU A 707 -14.86 41.44 -38.96
N LYS A 708 -14.07 42.35 -39.49
CA LYS A 708 -14.40 43.07 -40.74
C LYS A 708 -14.37 42.09 -41.92
N VAL A 709 -15.49 42.02 -42.62
CA VAL A 709 -15.65 41.29 -43.85
C VAL A 709 -14.69 41.86 -44.91
N ALA A 710 -13.65 41.11 -45.23
CA ALA A 710 -12.88 41.35 -46.44
C ALA A 710 -13.77 41.06 -47.64
N ARG A 711 -14.23 42.11 -48.38
CA ARG A 711 -14.95 41.93 -49.65
C ARG A 711 -13.96 41.38 -50.67
N PRO A 712 -14.34 40.45 -51.52
CA PRO A 712 -13.50 39.98 -52.63
C PRO A 712 -13.36 41.12 -53.67
N SER A 713 -12.21 41.74 -53.80
CA SER A 713 -11.85 42.67 -54.83
C SER A 713 -11.45 41.88 -56.07
N ILE A 714 -12.23 42.11 -57.12
CA ILE A 714 -11.94 41.73 -58.51
C ILE A 714 -10.70 42.49 -58.97
N ASN A 715 -9.72 41.74 -59.55
CA ASN A 715 -8.54 42.24 -60.23
C ASN A 715 -8.79 43.26 -61.25
N ARG A 716 -8.07 44.40 -61.26
CA ARG A 716 -7.47 45.05 -62.43
C ARG A 716 -6.22 45.81 -61.97
N GLY A 717 -5.24 45.64 -62.82
CA GLY A 717 -3.83 45.96 -62.61
C GLY A 717 -3.48 47.45 -62.59
N SER A 718 -2.23 47.60 -62.39
CA SER A 718 -1.32 48.71 -62.69
C SER A 718 -0.75 49.49 -61.55
N GLU A 719 0.59 49.23 -61.39
CA GLU A 719 1.69 50.20 -61.16
C GLU A 719 1.60 51.33 -60.17
N ASN A 720 2.68 51.27 -59.41
CA ASN A 720 3.47 52.40 -58.86
C ASN A 720 3.23 52.93 -57.42
N THR A 721 4.33 52.75 -56.78
CA THR A 721 5.04 53.69 -55.81
C THR A 721 4.33 54.23 -54.59
N ASP A 722 4.85 53.97 -53.56
CA ASP A 722 5.51 54.72 -52.52
C ASP A 722 5.06 54.46 -51.03
N LYS A 723 6.03 54.11 -50.28
CA LYS A 723 6.33 54.38 -48.86
C LYS A 723 5.22 54.74 -47.87
N ARG A 724 5.05 53.98 -46.83
CA ARG A 724 5.52 54.22 -45.45
C ARG A 724 4.80 53.36 -44.37
N VAL A 725 5.62 52.81 -43.52
CA VAL A 725 5.47 52.60 -42.07
C VAL A 725 4.37 51.65 -41.60
N GLY A 726 4.64 50.40 -41.32
CA GLY A 726 5.21 49.93 -40.09
C GLY A 726 4.16 49.36 -39.13
N LYS A 727 3.86 48.04 -39.22
CA LYS A 727 3.63 47.18 -38.07
C LYS A 727 4.24 45.85 -38.38
N ARG A 728 5.27 45.51 -37.60
CA ARG A 728 6.01 44.26 -37.70
C ARG A 728 5.09 43.06 -37.36
N GLU A 729 4.74 42.29 -38.37
CA GLU A 729 4.43 40.89 -38.14
C GLU A 729 5.75 40.15 -37.86
N ILE A 730 5.97 39.82 -36.62
CA ILE A 730 7.23 39.20 -36.12
C ILE A 730 7.33 37.72 -36.49
N ILE A 731 6.29 37.14 -37.05
CA ILE A 731 6.23 35.68 -37.30
C ILE A 731 5.92 35.44 -38.77
N THR A 732 6.96 35.20 -39.56
CA THR A 732 6.87 34.76 -40.97
C THR A 732 6.87 33.22 -41.05
N SER A 733 6.39 32.65 -42.16
CA SER A 733 6.44 31.21 -42.41
C SER A 733 7.84 30.63 -42.29
N GLY A 734 8.90 31.44 -42.54
CA GLY A 734 10.28 31.09 -42.29
C GLY A 734 10.60 30.85 -40.81
N PHE A 735 9.92 31.54 -39.89
CA PHE A 735 10.09 31.31 -38.47
C PHE A 735 9.58 29.89 -38.05
N TYR A 736 8.43 29.47 -38.56
CA TYR A 736 7.89 28.13 -38.24
C TYR A 736 8.73 27.03 -38.86
N ILE A 737 9.27 27.24 -40.04
CA ILE A 737 10.19 26.28 -40.67
C ILE A 737 11.48 26.15 -39.87
N SER A 738 12.07 27.30 -39.47
CA SER A 738 13.30 27.30 -38.67
C SER A 738 13.08 26.71 -37.25
N MET A 739 11.93 26.97 -36.64
CA MET A 739 11.53 26.39 -35.34
C MET A 739 11.30 24.88 -35.49
N GLY A 740 10.66 24.43 -36.56
CA GLY A 740 10.45 23.00 -36.84
C GLY A 740 11.75 22.25 -37.09
N VAL A 741 12.68 22.81 -37.87
CA VAL A 741 13.99 22.25 -38.11
C VAL A 741 14.85 22.27 -36.85
N GLY A 742 14.82 23.35 -36.07
CA GLY A 742 15.52 23.48 -34.80
C GLY A 742 15.00 22.48 -33.74
N PHE A 743 13.68 22.30 -33.67
CA PHE A 743 13.07 21.30 -32.80
C PHE A 743 13.45 19.88 -33.24
N ALA A 744 13.36 19.56 -34.51
CA ALA A 744 13.70 18.22 -35.04
C ALA A 744 15.18 17.91 -34.79
N THR A 745 16.09 18.83 -35.08
CA THR A 745 17.55 18.62 -34.85
C THR A 745 17.88 18.52 -33.37
N GLY A 746 17.26 19.35 -32.52
CA GLY A 746 17.40 19.30 -31.05
C GLY A 746 16.85 18.00 -30.47
N PHE A 747 15.62 17.63 -30.86
CA PHE A 747 14.99 16.38 -30.43
C PHE A 747 15.82 15.15 -30.83
N TRP A 748 16.22 15.05 -32.10
CA TRP A 748 17.04 13.92 -32.55
C TRP A 748 18.44 13.95 -31.96
N GLY A 749 19.02 15.12 -31.70
CA GLY A 749 20.30 15.26 -31.01
C GLY A 749 20.22 14.70 -29.57
N VAL A 750 19.16 15.00 -28.83
CA VAL A 750 18.95 14.45 -27.48
C VAL A 750 18.63 12.96 -27.54
N CYS A 751 17.75 12.52 -28.44
CA CYS A 751 17.41 11.12 -28.60
C CYS A 751 18.62 10.26 -29.00
N CYS A 752 19.43 10.70 -29.96
CA CYS A 752 20.65 10.00 -30.36
C CYS A 752 21.68 9.97 -29.20
N SER A 753 21.83 11.06 -28.47
CA SER A 753 22.73 11.11 -27.32
C SER A 753 22.29 10.14 -26.21
N LEU A 754 20.99 10.04 -25.95
CA LEU A 754 20.43 9.11 -24.97
C LEU A 754 20.49 7.64 -25.43
N LEU A 755 20.38 7.40 -26.74
CA LEU A 755 20.45 6.04 -27.30
C LEU A 755 21.90 5.53 -27.41
N LEU A 756 22.85 6.38 -27.83
CA LEU A 756 24.21 5.98 -28.17
C LEU A 756 25.19 6.13 -27.02
N TYR A 757 24.95 7.01 -26.05
CA TYR A 757 25.93 7.31 -25.00
C TYR A 757 25.39 6.93 -23.61
N ARG A 758 25.77 5.76 -23.11
CA ARG A 758 25.31 5.20 -21.82
C ARG A 758 25.42 6.13 -20.62
N PRO A 759 26.53 6.90 -20.41
CA PRO A 759 26.62 7.81 -19.26
C PRO A 759 25.56 8.92 -19.25
N TRP A 760 25.22 9.50 -20.43
CA TRP A 760 24.21 10.55 -20.54
C TRP A 760 22.80 10.02 -20.30
N ARG A 761 22.53 8.81 -20.76
CA ARG A 761 21.26 8.13 -20.49
C ARG A 761 21.03 7.92 -18.99
N HIS A 762 22.05 7.43 -18.28
CA HIS A 762 21.96 7.28 -16.82
C HIS A 762 21.79 8.63 -16.10
N ALA A 763 22.52 9.65 -16.49
CA ALA A 763 22.40 10.99 -15.91
C ALA A 763 21.00 11.60 -16.13
N TYR A 764 20.41 11.41 -17.33
CA TYR A 764 19.08 11.93 -17.66
C TYR A 764 17.97 11.24 -16.87
N PHE A 765 17.97 9.92 -16.77
CA PHE A 765 16.98 9.21 -15.98
C PHE A 765 17.16 9.45 -14.48
N HIS A 766 18.38 9.54 -13.98
CA HIS A 766 18.64 9.98 -12.61
C HIS A 766 18.16 11.42 -12.32
N PHE A 767 18.26 12.30 -13.29
CA PHE A 767 17.70 13.66 -13.16
C PHE A 767 16.17 13.61 -13.09
N LEU A 768 15.51 12.83 -13.95
CA LEU A 768 14.06 12.66 -13.92
C LEU A 768 13.57 12.04 -12.61
N ASP A 769 14.26 11.04 -12.09
CA ASP A 769 13.95 10.42 -10.79
C ASP A 769 14.11 11.42 -9.64
N ARG A 770 15.14 12.27 -9.67
CA ARG A 770 15.32 13.34 -8.68
C ARG A 770 14.20 14.39 -8.76
N VAL A 771 13.82 14.79 -9.96
CA VAL A 771 12.72 15.74 -10.18
C VAL A 771 11.40 15.14 -9.72
N GLY A 772 11.15 13.87 -10.04
CA GLY A 772 9.96 13.14 -9.59
C GLY A 772 9.90 13.05 -8.05
N SER A 773 11.00 12.65 -7.42
CA SER A 773 11.11 12.58 -5.96
C SER A 773 10.97 13.94 -5.29
N TRP A 774 11.55 15.00 -5.87
CA TRP A 774 11.43 16.36 -5.36
C TRP A 774 9.98 16.90 -5.48
N LEU A 775 9.31 16.62 -6.60
CA LEU A 775 7.90 16.99 -6.79
C LEU A 775 6.99 16.23 -5.80
N TYR A 776 7.26 14.95 -5.60
CA TYR A 776 6.52 14.13 -4.64
C TYR A 776 6.68 14.66 -3.21
N VAL A 777 7.91 14.93 -2.77
CA VAL A 777 8.18 15.51 -1.44
C VAL A 777 7.51 16.87 -1.27
N ARG A 778 7.54 17.74 -2.29
CA ARG A 778 6.82 19.01 -2.25
C ARG A 778 5.31 18.86 -2.17
N ALA A 779 4.74 17.91 -2.91
CA ALA A 779 3.31 17.61 -2.84
C ALA A 779 2.91 17.13 -1.44
N VAL A 780 3.67 16.20 -0.87
CA VAL A 780 3.43 15.69 0.50
C VAL A 780 3.56 16.80 1.55
N ILE A 781 4.58 17.66 1.45
CA ILE A 781 4.76 18.80 2.37
C ILE A 781 3.62 19.81 2.22
N SER A 782 3.14 20.04 0.99
CA SER A 782 2.02 20.96 0.76
C SER A 782 0.71 20.40 1.31
N ILE A 783 0.47 19.09 1.19
CA ILE A 783 -0.68 18.39 1.76
C ILE A 783 -0.61 18.44 3.30
N ALA A 784 0.55 18.15 3.88
CA ALA A 784 0.75 18.21 5.33
C ALA A 784 0.61 19.65 5.90
N LYS A 785 0.99 20.68 5.12
CA LYS A 785 0.73 22.09 5.50
C LYS A 785 -0.76 22.45 5.43
N LEU A 786 -1.48 21.96 4.42
CA LEU A 786 -2.92 22.15 4.30
C LEU A 786 -3.68 21.43 5.43
N GLN A 787 -3.26 20.25 5.83
CA GLN A 787 -3.84 19.51 6.97
C GLN A 787 -3.57 20.18 8.34
N ARG A 788 -2.54 21.03 8.44
CA ARG A 788 -2.27 21.82 9.66
C ARG A 788 -2.99 23.17 9.68
N MET A 789 -3.59 23.59 8.57
CA MET A 789 -4.36 24.84 8.46
C MET A 789 -5.88 24.60 8.52
N LEU A 790 -6.31 23.36 8.48
CA LEU A 790 -7.65 22.85 8.78
C LEU A 790 -7.67 22.24 10.20
#